data_2f4b6a8fce351ff9850491621a9e6f5b
#
_entry.id   2f4b6a8fce351ff9850491621a9e6f5b
#
_cell.length_a   1.000
_cell.length_b   1.000
_cell.length_c   1.000
_cell.angle_alpha   90.00
_cell.angle_beta   90.00
_cell.angle_gamma   90.00
#
_symmetry.space_group_name_H-M   'P 1'
#
loop_
_entity.id
_entity.type
_entity.pdbx_description
1 polymer ?
#
loop_
_entity_poly.entity_id
_entity_poly.type
_entity_poly.pdbx_seq_one_letter_code
_entity_poly.pdbx_strand_id
1 'polypeptide(L)'
;MLQSVRTFSGFGFRPCLHHHHPCTKAATTTSSSSAISLGFFMEQTPLPPFSSLKLKHSQQAQLIFQASQDPVSLSNDELPVRGLSEVIVGVLGGGQLGRMLCQAASQMAIKVMVLDPQENCPASSLSYHHMVGSFDDSATVEEFAKRCGVLTVEIEHVDVDTLEKLEKQGVDCQPKASTIRIIQDKYLQKVHFSQNGIPLPEFMQIDDLEGAKKVGELFRYPLMIKSRRLAYDGRGNAVAKTENELPSAVDALGGFSRGLYAEKWAPFVKELAVIVARERNNSISCYPVVETIHRDNICHIVKAPANVKWKIRERAAEVACLAVRSLEGAGVFAVELFLTDDGQILLNEVAPRPHNSGHHTIESCYTSQFEQHLRAVVGLPLGDSSLKTPAAIMYNILGEEEGELGFRLAHQLIRRALTVPGASVHWYDKPEMRKQRKMGHITIAGNSLGNIESDLATIVEGKRLDDKSAVTPRVGIIMGSDSDLPVMKSAAEFLEMFDVPHEVRIVSAHRTPELMFSYASSAHERGIQVIIAGAGGAAHLPGMVAALTPLPVVGVPVRASTLDGIDSLLSIVQMPRGVPVATVAVNNATNAGLLAVRILSVADDNLRSRMSQYLEDQKQMVLKKGDKLQNEDDGIGMLI
;
A
#
# COMPACT_ATOMS: atom_id res chain seq x y z
N MET A 1 -12.51 13.17 -43.55
CA MET A 1 -12.31 12.47 -44.85
C MET A 1 -11.76 11.13 -44.47
N LEU A 2 -12.60 10.16 -44.33
CA LEU A 2 -12.99 9.08 -45.28
C LEU A 2 -11.87 8.07 -45.58
N GLN A 3 -12.03 6.93 -44.94
CA GLN A 3 -12.00 5.55 -45.49
C GLN A 3 -10.66 4.96 -45.97
N SER A 4 -10.25 3.81 -45.41
CA SER A 4 -10.47 2.56 -46.11
C SER A 4 -10.22 1.33 -45.23
N VAL A 5 -11.22 0.48 -45.23
CA VAL A 5 -11.29 -0.91 -44.78
C VAL A 5 -10.48 -1.81 -45.77
N ARG A 6 -9.74 -2.80 -45.29
CA ARG A 6 -9.48 -4.04 -46.01
C ARG A 6 -9.46 -5.24 -45.09
N THR A 7 -10.47 -6.01 -45.22
CA THR A 7 -10.63 -7.42 -44.85
C THR A 7 -9.67 -8.33 -45.63
N PHE A 8 -9.13 -9.36 -44.99
CA PHE A 8 -8.75 -10.60 -45.66
C PHE A 8 -9.17 -11.80 -44.82
N SER A 9 -9.95 -12.61 -45.48
CA SER A 9 -10.56 -13.86 -45.07
C SER A 9 -9.63 -15.08 -45.28
N GLY A 10 -9.72 -16.08 -44.40
CA GLY A 10 -9.98 -17.43 -44.77
C GLY A 10 -8.78 -18.38 -44.89
N PHE A 11 -8.87 -19.45 -44.15
CA PHE A 11 -8.51 -20.85 -44.43
C PHE A 11 -8.55 -21.56 -43.07
N GLY A 12 -9.31 -22.55 -42.74
CA GLY A 12 -9.77 -23.69 -43.50
C GLY A 12 -9.65 -24.90 -42.57
N PHE A 13 -10.77 -25.32 -41.97
CA PHE A 13 -10.89 -26.55 -41.15
C PHE A 13 -10.68 -27.79 -42.02
N ARG A 14 -10.02 -28.84 -41.53
CA ARG A 14 -10.43 -30.23 -41.74
C ARG A 14 -10.04 -31.12 -40.56
N PRO A 15 -10.96 -32.06 -40.19
CA PRO A 15 -10.81 -32.99 -39.07
C PRO A 15 -10.34 -34.36 -39.55
N CYS A 16 -9.72 -35.15 -38.67
CA CYS A 16 -9.59 -36.60 -38.88
C CYS A 16 -10.27 -37.36 -37.74
N LEU A 17 -11.18 -38.22 -38.19
CA LEU A 17 -11.98 -39.20 -37.46
C LEU A 17 -11.29 -40.57 -37.43
N HIS A 18 -11.70 -41.38 -36.45
CA HIS A 18 -11.70 -42.87 -36.36
C HIS A 18 -10.42 -43.58 -35.84
N HIS A 19 -10.52 -44.36 -34.76
CA HIS A 19 -11.09 -45.70 -34.78
C HIS A 19 -11.46 -46.24 -33.37
N HIS A 20 -12.48 -47.07 -33.38
CA HIS A 20 -13.19 -47.80 -32.34
C HIS A 20 -12.51 -49.10 -31.84
N HIS A 21 -12.79 -49.42 -30.58
CA HIS A 21 -13.26 -50.71 -29.99
C HIS A 21 -12.27 -51.84 -29.67
N PRO A 22 -12.72 -52.86 -28.87
CA PRO A 22 -13.17 -52.87 -27.46
C PRO A 22 -12.66 -54.10 -26.64
N CYS A 23 -13.30 -54.34 -25.48
CA CYS A 23 -13.43 -55.66 -24.78
C CYS A 23 -12.31 -56.07 -23.80
N THR A 24 -12.55 -56.67 -22.71
CA THR A 24 -13.63 -57.31 -21.91
C THR A 24 -13.09 -57.88 -20.61
N LYS A 25 -14.04 -58.08 -19.63
CA LYS A 25 -14.13 -59.12 -18.57
C LYS A 25 -13.34 -58.87 -17.27
N ALA A 26 -14.00 -58.52 -16.20
CA ALA A 26 -14.71 -59.32 -15.21
C ALA A 26 -13.91 -60.46 -14.52
N ALA A 27 -13.68 -60.28 -13.22
CA ALA A 27 -13.65 -61.40 -12.28
C ALA A 27 -14.03 -60.90 -10.87
N THR A 28 -15.13 -61.38 -10.39
CA THR A 28 -15.61 -61.43 -9.02
C THR A 28 -14.78 -62.36 -8.16
N THR A 29 -14.47 -62.00 -6.91
CA THR A 29 -14.40 -62.94 -5.79
C THR A 29 -14.77 -62.25 -4.49
N THR A 30 -15.56 -62.95 -3.77
CA THR A 30 -16.30 -62.77 -2.53
C THR A 30 -15.45 -62.95 -1.25
N SER A 31 -16.02 -62.42 -0.17
CA SER A 31 -15.89 -62.85 1.25
C SER A 31 -14.62 -62.35 1.98
N SER A 32 -14.68 -61.88 3.21
CA SER A 32 -15.49 -62.26 4.37
C SER A 32 -15.28 -61.24 5.50
N SER A 33 -16.29 -61.07 6.29
CA SER A 33 -16.40 -60.36 7.55
C SER A 33 -15.37 -60.78 8.61
N SER A 34 -14.82 -59.80 9.33
CA SER A 34 -14.50 -59.98 10.74
C SER A 34 -14.56 -58.64 11.48
N ALA A 35 -15.53 -58.55 12.34
CA ALA A 35 -15.72 -57.47 13.31
C ALA A 35 -14.67 -57.64 14.43
N ILE A 36 -13.91 -56.57 14.70
CA ILE A 36 -13.17 -56.43 15.95
C ILE A 36 -13.72 -55.23 16.69
N SER A 37 -14.45 -55.56 17.77
CA SER A 37 -14.90 -54.65 18.81
C SER A 37 -13.70 -54.27 19.69
N LEU A 38 -13.33 -53.02 19.74
CA LEU A 38 -12.42 -52.46 20.74
C LEU A 38 -13.24 -51.50 21.63
N GLY A 39 -13.61 -52.00 22.81
CA GLY A 39 -14.15 -51.20 23.88
C GLY A 39 -13.09 -50.28 24.46
N PHE A 40 -13.35 -48.98 24.47
CA PHE A 40 -12.60 -48.03 25.27
C PHE A 40 -13.31 -47.83 26.60
N PHE A 41 -12.67 -48.29 27.66
CA PHE A 41 -12.99 -47.93 29.06
C PHE A 41 -12.59 -46.46 29.25
N MET A 42 -13.53 -45.61 29.58
CA MET A 42 -13.29 -44.29 30.16
C MET A 42 -13.14 -44.43 31.67
N GLU A 43 -11.95 -44.30 32.19
CA GLU A 43 -11.72 -44.01 33.59
C GLU A 43 -12.03 -42.53 33.87
N GLN A 44 -13.03 -42.30 34.68
CA GLN A 44 -13.37 -41.00 35.24
C GLN A 44 -12.47 -40.73 36.44
N THR A 45 -11.54 -39.81 36.34
CA THR A 45 -10.87 -39.18 37.48
C THR A 45 -11.59 -37.90 37.87
N PRO A 46 -11.94 -37.68 39.15
CA PRO A 46 -12.63 -36.48 39.59
C PRO A 46 -11.71 -35.28 39.69
N LEU A 47 -12.19 -34.11 39.19
CA LEU A 47 -11.54 -32.81 39.31
C LEU A 47 -11.52 -32.34 40.78
N PRO A 48 -10.41 -31.75 41.27
CA PRO A 48 -10.35 -31.17 42.62
C PRO A 48 -11.05 -29.80 42.68
N PRO A 49 -11.53 -29.38 43.87
CA PRO A 49 -12.37 -28.20 44.03
C PRO A 49 -11.61 -26.88 43.86
N PHE A 50 -12.32 -25.90 43.32
CA PHE A 50 -11.92 -24.51 43.01
C PHE A 50 -11.65 -23.68 44.27
N SER A 51 -10.51 -23.84 44.95
CA SER A 51 -10.15 -22.97 46.08
C SER A 51 -8.66 -22.65 46.28
N SER A 52 -7.76 -23.02 45.34
CA SER A 52 -6.32 -22.78 45.56
C SER A 52 -5.57 -21.96 44.49
N LEU A 53 -6.27 -21.23 43.63
CA LEU A 53 -5.65 -20.44 42.56
C LEU A 53 -5.57 -18.90 42.79
N LYS A 54 -5.84 -18.44 44.03
CA LYS A 54 -5.76 -16.99 44.35
C LYS A 54 -4.49 -16.51 45.03
N LEU A 55 -3.47 -17.35 45.25
CA LEU A 55 -2.29 -16.95 46.05
C LEU A 55 -0.96 -16.88 45.28
N LYS A 56 -0.94 -17.09 43.93
CA LYS A 56 0.32 -17.00 43.16
C LYS A 56 0.48 -15.74 42.33
N HIS A 57 -0.56 -14.91 42.17
CA HIS A 57 -0.48 -13.68 41.41
C HIS A 57 -0.03 -12.44 42.23
N SER A 58 -0.12 -12.49 43.56
CA SER A 58 0.29 -11.36 44.40
C SER A 58 1.80 -11.30 44.66
N GLN A 59 2.50 -12.43 44.62
CA GLN A 59 3.95 -12.45 44.86
C GLN A 59 4.78 -12.06 43.61
N GLN A 60 4.28 -12.32 42.41
CA GLN A 60 4.95 -11.86 41.19
C GLN A 60 4.77 -10.35 40.93
N ALA A 61 3.62 -9.80 41.32
CA ALA A 61 3.38 -8.35 41.23
C ALA A 61 4.20 -7.55 42.26
N GLN A 62 4.48 -8.13 43.44
CA GLN A 62 5.34 -7.48 44.44
C GLN A 62 6.83 -7.56 44.11
N LEU A 63 7.29 -8.59 43.40
CA LEU A 63 8.67 -8.69 42.93
C LEU A 63 8.99 -7.75 41.78
N ILE A 64 8.00 -7.39 40.93
CA ILE A 64 8.16 -6.40 39.86
C ILE A 64 8.17 -4.96 40.43
N PHE A 65 7.50 -4.72 41.55
CA PHE A 65 7.46 -3.40 42.22
C PHE A 65 8.68 -3.13 43.13
N GLN A 66 9.41 -4.16 43.57
CA GLN A 66 10.61 -4.01 44.38
C GLN A 66 11.92 -3.90 43.58
N ALA A 67 11.91 -4.23 42.26
CA ALA A 67 13.08 -4.10 41.38
C ALA A 67 13.26 -2.68 40.81
N SER A 68 12.40 -1.69 41.17
CA SER A 68 12.45 -0.33 40.67
C SER A 68 12.73 0.73 41.75
N GLN A 69 13.25 0.35 42.91
CA GLN A 69 13.60 1.27 44.01
C GLN A 69 15.07 1.20 44.42
N ASP A 70 15.99 1.02 43.47
CA ASP A 70 17.34 1.49 43.71
C ASP A 70 17.36 3.00 43.38
N PRO A 71 17.74 3.86 44.35
CA PRO A 71 17.89 5.28 44.05
C PRO A 71 19.09 5.42 43.10
N VAL A 72 18.79 5.63 41.80
CA VAL A 72 19.78 6.16 40.88
C VAL A 72 20.27 7.47 41.51
N SER A 73 21.50 7.48 41.97
CA SER A 73 22.17 8.70 42.42
C SER A 73 22.37 9.58 41.20
N LEU A 74 21.40 10.47 40.94
CA LEU A 74 21.53 11.54 39.96
C LEU A 74 22.65 12.46 40.47
N SER A 75 23.75 12.54 39.75
CA SER A 75 24.73 13.61 39.91
C SER A 75 24.01 14.92 39.59
N ASN A 76 24.15 15.91 40.47
CA ASN A 76 23.41 17.18 40.46
C ASN A 76 23.72 18.12 39.28
N ASP A 77 24.36 17.66 38.21
CA ASP A 77 24.80 18.48 37.06
C ASP A 77 24.11 18.18 35.74
N GLU A 78 23.20 17.19 35.65
CA GLU A 78 22.44 16.96 34.43
C GLU A 78 21.11 17.76 34.46
N LEU A 79 21.05 18.78 33.61
CA LEU A 79 19.81 19.49 33.32
C LEU A 79 18.73 18.51 32.83
N PRO A 80 17.46 18.65 33.28
CA PRO A 80 16.40 17.72 32.86
C PRO A 80 16.24 17.75 31.35
N VAL A 81 16.33 16.58 30.70
CA VAL A 81 16.08 16.41 29.29
C VAL A 81 14.62 16.82 29.00
N ARG A 82 14.43 17.88 28.23
CA ARG A 82 13.10 18.44 27.92
C ARG A 82 12.46 17.84 26.66
N GLY A 83 13.25 17.17 25.82
CA GLY A 83 12.81 16.55 24.58
C GLY A 83 13.32 15.11 24.45
N LEU A 84 12.93 14.39 23.39
CA LEU A 84 13.44 13.05 23.12
C LEU A 84 14.93 13.05 22.72
N SER A 85 15.46 14.20 22.29
CA SER A 85 16.88 14.40 22.01
C SER A 85 17.25 15.86 22.27
N GLU A 86 18.40 16.10 22.86
CA GLU A 86 18.99 17.45 22.99
C GLU A 86 19.76 17.87 21.73
N VAL A 87 20.00 16.93 20.84
CA VAL A 87 20.70 17.16 19.58
C VAL A 87 19.88 18.07 18.67
N ILE A 88 20.44 19.22 18.28
CA ILE A 88 19.84 20.08 17.27
C ILE A 88 20.15 19.50 15.90
N VAL A 89 19.11 19.19 15.14
CA VAL A 89 19.24 18.67 13.75
C VAL A 89 19.32 19.86 12.80
N GLY A 90 20.44 20.00 12.10
CA GLY A 90 20.62 20.97 11.03
C GLY A 90 20.24 20.39 9.69
N VAL A 91 19.31 21.01 8.97
CA VAL A 91 18.85 20.57 7.65
C VAL A 91 19.36 21.56 6.60
N LEU A 92 20.12 21.05 5.63
CA LEU A 92 20.55 21.81 4.46
C LEU A 92 19.43 21.80 3.42
N GLY A 93 18.77 22.95 3.28
CA GLY A 93 17.53 23.15 2.53
C GLY A 93 16.32 23.34 3.43
N GLY A 94 15.43 24.28 3.06
CA GLY A 94 14.21 24.63 3.79
C GLY A 94 12.94 24.48 2.94
N GLY A 95 12.94 23.62 1.94
CA GLY A 95 11.81 23.37 1.05
C GLY A 95 10.70 22.54 1.70
N GLN A 96 9.90 21.82 0.87
CA GLN A 96 8.78 21.04 1.38
C GLN A 96 9.20 19.88 2.29
N LEU A 97 10.36 19.26 2.04
CA LEU A 97 10.82 18.15 2.88
C LEU A 97 11.29 18.67 4.22
N GLY A 98 12.03 19.78 4.26
CA GLY A 98 12.40 20.49 5.49
C GLY A 98 11.19 20.91 6.31
N ARG A 99 10.12 21.41 5.65
CA ARG A 99 8.84 21.72 6.29
C ARG A 99 8.23 20.49 6.99
N MET A 100 8.14 19.36 6.29
CA MET A 100 7.56 18.12 6.84
C MET A 100 8.47 17.48 7.91
N LEU A 101 9.80 17.64 7.79
CA LEU A 101 10.73 17.27 8.89
C LEU A 101 10.48 18.10 10.15
N CYS A 102 10.30 19.42 10.02
CA CYS A 102 9.97 20.28 11.15
C CYS A 102 8.63 19.89 11.79
N GLN A 103 7.61 19.51 11.01
CA GLN A 103 6.33 19.02 11.54
C GLN A 103 6.51 17.73 12.36
N ALA A 104 7.24 16.75 11.83
CA ALA A 104 7.53 15.51 12.56
C ALA A 104 8.38 15.75 13.80
N ALA A 105 9.38 16.63 13.72
CA ALA A 105 10.24 17.01 14.84
C ALA A 105 9.45 17.65 16.00
N SER A 106 8.47 18.48 15.68
CA SER A 106 7.60 19.14 16.68
C SER A 106 6.86 18.11 17.56
N GLN A 107 6.39 17.00 16.98
CA GLN A 107 5.72 15.92 17.71
C GLN A 107 6.65 15.20 18.71
N MET A 108 7.95 15.15 18.40
CA MET A 108 8.98 14.50 19.21
C MET A 108 9.76 15.50 20.12
N ALA A 109 9.40 16.79 20.11
CA ALA A 109 10.14 17.85 20.76
C ALA A 109 11.64 17.89 20.36
N ILE A 110 11.97 17.51 19.12
CA ILE A 110 13.31 17.62 18.53
C ILE A 110 13.45 19.00 17.89
N LYS A 111 14.57 19.67 18.14
CA LYS A 111 14.85 20.99 17.54
C LYS A 111 15.45 20.81 16.15
N VAL A 112 14.82 21.42 15.14
CA VAL A 112 15.32 21.45 13.77
C VAL A 112 15.67 22.86 13.36
N MET A 113 16.92 23.10 12.97
CA MET A 113 17.36 24.32 12.29
C MET A 113 17.42 24.06 10.79
N VAL A 114 17.10 25.08 9.99
CA VAL A 114 17.20 24.99 8.52
C VAL A 114 18.13 26.07 7.97
N LEU A 115 18.88 25.72 6.93
CA LEU A 115 19.69 26.64 6.14
C LEU A 115 19.11 26.71 4.73
N ASP A 116 18.60 27.88 4.33
CA ASP A 116 18.01 28.06 2.98
C ASP A 116 18.23 29.51 2.52
N PRO A 117 18.57 29.76 1.23
CA PRO A 117 18.78 31.11 0.73
C PRO A 117 17.49 31.95 0.65
N GLN A 118 16.33 31.33 0.69
CA GLN A 118 15.02 31.99 0.61
C GLN A 118 14.52 32.37 2.01
N GLU A 119 14.38 33.66 2.30
CA GLU A 119 13.91 34.15 3.61
C GLU A 119 12.58 33.53 4.05
N ASN A 120 11.62 33.39 3.10
CA ASN A 120 10.31 32.78 3.34
C ASN A 120 10.25 31.37 2.72
N CYS A 121 11.22 30.51 3.01
CA CYS A 121 11.19 29.13 2.55
C CYS A 121 10.07 28.34 3.27
N PRO A 122 9.55 27.25 2.68
CA PRO A 122 8.48 26.43 3.25
C PRO A 122 8.68 25.98 4.70
N ALA A 123 9.92 25.75 5.14
CA ALA A 123 10.25 25.31 6.49
C ALA A 123 10.44 26.47 7.48
N SER A 124 10.63 27.71 7.02
CA SER A 124 11.01 28.86 7.87
C SER A 124 10.05 29.10 9.03
N SER A 125 8.73 28.95 8.78
CA SER A 125 7.68 29.17 9.79
C SER A 125 7.53 28.05 10.84
N LEU A 126 8.18 26.90 10.64
CA LEU A 126 8.05 25.71 11.47
C LEU A 126 9.36 25.27 12.12
N SER A 127 10.49 25.77 11.61
CA SER A 127 11.81 25.44 12.16
C SER A 127 12.03 26.10 13.52
N TYR A 128 12.83 25.47 14.38
CA TYR A 128 13.30 26.07 15.62
C TYR A 128 14.08 27.35 15.35
N HIS A 129 14.89 27.35 14.27
CA HIS A 129 15.61 28.52 13.78
C HIS A 129 15.87 28.38 12.27
N HIS A 130 15.73 29.46 11.53
CA HIS A 130 16.07 29.55 10.11
C HIS A 130 17.28 30.48 9.93
N MET A 131 18.34 29.97 9.35
CA MET A 131 19.49 30.74 8.91
C MET A 131 19.36 31.00 7.42
N VAL A 132 19.29 32.27 7.04
CA VAL A 132 19.24 32.68 5.63
C VAL A 132 20.64 32.64 5.04
N GLY A 133 20.85 31.78 4.03
CA GLY A 133 22.14 31.61 3.36
C GLY A 133 22.16 30.40 2.43
N SER A 134 23.15 30.35 1.54
CA SER A 134 23.26 29.24 0.60
C SER A 134 23.85 28.00 1.26
N PHE A 135 23.22 26.86 1.02
CA PHE A 135 23.77 25.55 1.38
C PHE A 135 24.87 25.06 0.41
N ASP A 136 25.16 25.85 -0.65
CA ASP A 136 26.30 25.64 -1.57
C ASP A 136 27.51 26.52 -1.20
N ASP A 137 27.37 27.43 -0.23
CA ASP A 137 28.46 28.27 0.25
C ASP A 137 29.15 27.65 1.45
N SER A 138 30.41 27.28 1.28
CA SER A 138 31.22 26.59 2.30
C SER A 138 31.27 27.33 3.63
N ALA A 139 31.48 28.65 3.63
CA ALA A 139 31.60 29.44 4.84
C ALA A 139 30.27 29.50 5.63
N THR A 140 29.18 29.63 4.90
CA THR A 140 27.82 29.63 5.48
C THR A 140 27.48 28.27 6.08
N VAL A 141 27.79 27.17 5.39
CA VAL A 141 27.57 25.81 5.88
C VAL A 141 28.42 25.52 7.12
N GLU A 142 29.70 25.95 7.14
CA GLU A 142 30.57 25.83 8.32
C GLU A 142 30.06 26.60 9.54
N GLU A 143 29.53 27.80 9.34
CA GLU A 143 28.94 28.59 10.44
C GLU A 143 27.63 27.97 10.94
N PHE A 144 26.81 27.42 10.03
CA PHE A 144 25.59 26.71 10.37
C PHE A 144 25.89 25.44 11.17
N ALA A 145 26.90 24.66 10.77
CA ALA A 145 27.31 23.42 11.40
C ALA A 145 27.69 23.60 12.88
N LYS A 146 28.30 24.74 13.26
CA LYS A 146 28.68 25.03 14.65
C LYS A 146 27.49 25.10 15.61
N ARG A 147 26.28 25.29 15.10
CA ARG A 147 25.03 25.42 15.86
C ARG A 147 24.22 24.11 15.93
N CYS A 148 24.68 23.07 15.23
CA CYS A 148 23.96 21.82 15.08
C CYS A 148 24.76 20.67 15.69
N GLY A 149 24.06 19.68 16.26
CA GLY A 149 24.68 18.47 16.75
C GLY A 149 24.78 17.38 15.68
N VAL A 150 23.92 17.45 14.65
CA VAL A 150 23.96 16.59 13.47
C VAL A 150 23.48 17.37 12.24
N LEU A 151 24.15 17.18 11.11
CA LEU A 151 23.71 17.74 9.82
C LEU A 151 23.00 16.66 8.99
N THR A 152 21.93 17.06 8.33
CA THR A 152 21.25 16.24 7.31
C THR A 152 20.85 17.11 6.11
N VAL A 153 20.37 16.48 5.04
CA VAL A 153 20.02 17.16 3.79
C VAL A 153 18.54 16.97 3.44
N GLU A 154 17.92 18.01 2.92
CA GLU A 154 16.62 17.90 2.26
C GLU A 154 16.78 17.77 0.73
N ILE A 155 17.94 18.16 0.21
CA ILE A 155 18.29 18.12 -1.20
C ILE A 155 19.74 17.62 -1.34
N GLU A 156 20.00 16.78 -2.33
CA GLU A 156 21.33 16.22 -2.58
C GLU A 156 22.29 17.21 -3.24
N HIS A 157 21.82 18.36 -3.72
CA HIS A 157 22.64 19.38 -4.38
C HIS A 157 23.26 20.34 -3.37
N VAL A 158 24.12 19.81 -2.51
CA VAL A 158 24.89 20.56 -1.50
C VAL A 158 26.38 20.49 -1.82
N ASP A 159 27.19 21.40 -1.25
CA ASP A 159 28.64 21.32 -1.36
C ASP A 159 29.19 20.14 -0.53
N VAL A 160 29.38 19.00 -1.20
CA VAL A 160 29.84 17.78 -0.54
C VAL A 160 31.32 17.86 -0.11
N ASP A 161 32.14 18.69 -0.76
CA ASP A 161 33.54 18.87 -0.35
C ASP A 161 33.61 19.55 1.02
N THR A 162 32.72 20.50 1.28
CA THR A 162 32.54 21.11 2.62
C THR A 162 32.05 20.10 3.63
N LEU A 163 31.09 19.23 3.29
CA LEU A 163 30.63 18.18 4.21
C LEU A 163 31.75 17.19 4.58
N GLU A 164 32.55 16.75 3.62
CA GLU A 164 33.72 15.89 3.89
C GLU A 164 34.77 16.58 4.79
N LYS A 165 34.98 17.88 4.60
CA LYS A 165 35.86 18.67 5.48
C LYS A 165 35.30 18.74 6.91
N LEU A 166 34.01 19.00 7.05
CA LEU A 166 33.33 19.05 8.34
C LEU A 166 33.36 17.70 9.05
N GLU A 167 33.16 16.58 8.36
CA GLU A 167 33.28 15.23 8.94
C GLU A 167 34.70 14.97 9.47
N LYS A 168 35.74 15.39 8.73
CA LYS A 168 37.14 15.31 9.20
C LYS A 168 37.42 16.15 10.45
N GLN A 169 36.62 17.19 10.68
CA GLN A 169 36.66 18.05 11.86
C GLN A 169 35.80 17.52 13.01
N GLY A 170 35.12 16.38 12.83
CA GLY A 170 34.29 15.74 13.84
C GLY A 170 32.81 16.14 13.82
N VAL A 171 32.35 16.89 12.83
CA VAL A 171 30.91 17.18 12.65
C VAL A 171 30.19 15.92 12.20
N ASP A 172 29.08 15.62 12.84
CA ASP A 172 28.25 14.47 12.50
C ASP A 172 27.34 14.78 11.32
N CYS A 173 27.63 14.20 10.15
CA CYS A 173 26.80 14.32 8.94
C CYS A 173 26.06 12.98 8.71
N GLN A 174 24.74 13.05 8.51
CA GLN A 174 23.88 11.90 8.29
C GLN A 174 22.86 12.17 7.16
N PRO A 175 22.87 11.39 6.04
CA PRO A 175 23.85 10.35 5.74
C PRO A 175 25.25 10.89 5.51
N LYS A 176 26.26 10.01 5.42
CA LYS A 176 27.66 10.40 5.26
C LYS A 176 27.91 11.17 3.96
N ALA A 177 28.89 12.07 3.99
CA ALA A 177 29.27 12.87 2.81
C ALA A 177 29.68 11.97 1.63
N SER A 178 30.33 10.82 1.89
CA SER A 178 30.65 9.79 0.89
C SER A 178 29.40 9.29 0.15
N THR A 179 28.32 9.07 0.85
CA THR A 179 27.02 8.65 0.28
C THR A 179 26.41 9.77 -0.57
N ILE A 180 26.43 11.01 -0.08
CA ILE A 180 25.91 12.16 -0.84
C ILE A 180 26.71 12.33 -2.14
N ARG A 181 28.04 12.20 -2.10
CA ARG A 181 28.92 12.27 -3.28
C ARG A 181 28.56 11.22 -4.34
N ILE A 182 28.31 9.98 -3.92
CA ILE A 182 27.90 8.90 -4.82
C ILE A 182 26.54 9.25 -5.47
N ILE A 183 25.59 9.76 -4.68
CA ILE A 183 24.23 9.98 -5.16
C ILE A 183 24.09 11.24 -6.02
N GLN A 184 24.88 12.28 -5.76
CA GLN A 184 24.88 13.50 -6.58
C GLN A 184 25.24 13.26 -8.04
N ASP A 185 26.11 12.29 -8.32
CA ASP A 185 26.51 11.92 -9.67
C ASP A 185 25.81 10.61 -10.07
N LYS A 186 24.80 10.72 -10.92
CA LYS A 186 23.97 9.57 -11.34
C LYS A 186 24.79 8.45 -12.00
N TYR A 187 25.89 8.77 -12.67
CA TYR A 187 26.78 7.77 -13.25
C TYR A 187 27.61 7.07 -12.16
N LEU A 188 28.18 7.82 -11.22
CA LEU A 188 28.90 7.23 -10.08
C LEU A 188 27.96 6.36 -9.23
N GLN A 189 26.71 6.77 -9.06
CA GLN A 189 25.68 5.98 -8.39
C GLN A 189 25.48 4.61 -9.08
N LYS A 190 25.37 4.60 -10.42
CA LYS A 190 25.27 3.36 -11.21
C LYS A 190 26.51 2.48 -11.06
N VAL A 191 27.70 3.09 -11.14
CA VAL A 191 28.98 2.35 -10.95
C VAL A 191 29.02 1.69 -9.56
N HIS A 192 28.70 2.45 -8.50
CA HIS A 192 28.68 1.96 -7.14
C HIS A 192 27.73 0.76 -6.98
N PHE A 193 26.50 0.88 -7.45
CA PHE A 193 25.51 -0.19 -7.33
C PHE A 193 25.84 -1.42 -8.20
N SER A 194 26.40 -1.21 -9.39
CA SER A 194 26.88 -2.30 -10.25
C SER A 194 27.99 -3.09 -9.57
N GLN A 195 28.97 -2.42 -8.94
CA GLN A 195 30.05 -3.05 -8.20
C GLN A 195 29.55 -3.85 -6.97
N ASN A 196 28.41 -3.45 -6.41
CA ASN A 196 27.77 -4.14 -5.29
C ASN A 196 26.74 -5.19 -5.75
N GLY A 197 26.68 -5.53 -7.04
CA GLY A 197 25.80 -6.57 -7.58
C GLY A 197 24.32 -6.23 -7.57
N ILE A 198 23.96 -4.96 -7.49
CA ILE A 198 22.57 -4.52 -7.55
C ILE A 198 22.08 -4.54 -9.01
N PRO A 199 20.90 -5.14 -9.30
CA PRO A 199 20.37 -5.17 -10.67
C PRO A 199 20.07 -3.77 -11.21
N LEU A 200 20.60 -3.43 -12.36
CA LEU A 200 20.51 -2.12 -13.03
C LEU A 200 20.25 -2.30 -14.52
N PRO A 201 19.64 -1.33 -15.22
CA PRO A 201 19.78 -1.22 -16.65
C PRO A 201 21.26 -1.09 -17.03
N GLU A 202 21.67 -1.67 -18.16
CA GLU A 202 23.03 -1.50 -18.67
C GLU A 202 23.29 0.00 -18.95
N PHE A 203 24.48 0.48 -18.61
CA PHE A 203 24.82 1.91 -18.72
C PHE A 203 26.26 2.12 -19.13
N MET A 204 26.54 3.24 -19.80
CA MET A 204 27.87 3.61 -20.25
C MET A 204 28.03 5.12 -20.33
N GLN A 205 29.18 5.64 -19.91
CA GLN A 205 29.52 7.04 -20.09
C GLN A 205 29.67 7.37 -21.58
N ILE A 206 29.26 8.57 -21.98
CA ILE A 206 29.42 9.10 -23.34
C ILE A 206 30.06 10.47 -23.27
N ASP A 207 31.20 10.64 -23.94
CA ASP A 207 32.00 11.85 -23.90
C ASP A 207 31.95 12.65 -25.22
N ASP A 208 31.53 11.97 -26.29
CA ASP A 208 31.35 12.54 -27.61
C ASP A 208 30.28 11.81 -28.43
N LEU A 209 30.00 12.33 -29.64
CA LEU A 209 28.95 11.75 -30.49
C LEU A 209 29.32 10.37 -31.04
N GLU A 210 30.60 10.12 -31.30
CA GLU A 210 31.07 8.82 -31.78
C GLU A 210 30.94 7.75 -30.69
N GLY A 211 31.26 8.10 -29.44
CA GLY A 211 31.02 7.28 -28.29
C GLY A 211 29.53 6.97 -28.10
N ALA A 212 28.66 7.99 -28.22
CA ALA A 212 27.21 7.82 -28.13
C ALA A 212 26.67 6.89 -29.23
N LYS A 213 27.15 6.97 -30.46
CA LYS A 213 26.78 6.05 -31.55
C LYS A 213 27.19 4.62 -31.26
N LYS A 214 28.42 4.38 -30.78
CA LYS A 214 28.91 3.04 -30.40
C LYS A 214 28.06 2.42 -29.29
N VAL A 215 27.63 3.23 -28.31
CA VAL A 215 26.71 2.78 -27.28
C VAL A 215 25.35 2.46 -27.87
N GLY A 216 24.86 3.22 -28.86
CA GLY A 216 23.63 2.94 -29.60
C GLY A 216 23.68 1.63 -30.37
N GLU A 217 24.81 1.30 -30.99
CA GLU A 217 25.01 -0.01 -31.64
C GLU A 217 25.01 -1.16 -30.63
N LEU A 218 25.61 -0.95 -29.44
CA LEU A 218 25.70 -1.97 -28.39
C LEU A 218 24.37 -2.22 -27.68
N PHE A 219 23.69 -1.18 -27.24
CA PHE A 219 22.47 -1.26 -26.41
C PHE A 219 21.20 -1.34 -27.25
N ARG A 220 21.27 -0.98 -28.52
CA ARG A 220 20.14 -0.80 -29.43
C ARG A 220 19.31 0.43 -29.07
N TYR A 221 18.49 0.89 -30.00
CA TYR A 221 17.55 1.98 -29.78
C TYR A 221 16.17 1.46 -29.34
N PRO A 222 15.41 2.22 -28.53
CA PRO A 222 15.73 3.55 -28.04
C PRO A 222 16.80 3.54 -26.94
N LEU A 223 17.53 4.66 -26.82
CA LEU A 223 18.47 4.92 -25.72
C LEU A 223 17.92 6.01 -24.79
N MET A 224 18.15 5.85 -23.48
CA MET A 224 17.97 6.92 -22.51
C MET A 224 19.30 7.62 -22.27
N ILE A 225 19.40 8.90 -22.64
CA ILE A 225 20.56 9.74 -22.36
C ILE A 225 20.27 10.57 -21.12
N LYS A 226 21.19 10.59 -20.17
CA LYS A 226 21.03 11.24 -18.87
C LYS A 226 22.22 12.13 -18.54
N SER A 227 21.92 13.28 -17.91
CA SER A 227 22.93 14.13 -17.28
C SER A 227 23.41 13.46 -15.99
N ARG A 228 24.73 13.50 -15.75
CA ARG A 228 25.33 12.94 -14.53
C ARG A 228 24.92 13.70 -13.28
N ARG A 229 24.80 15.02 -13.36
CA ARG A 229 24.51 15.92 -12.23
C ARG A 229 23.31 16.81 -12.51
N LEU A 230 22.69 17.33 -11.45
CA LEU A 230 21.59 18.29 -11.49
C LEU A 230 20.34 17.79 -12.26
N ALA A 231 20.14 16.47 -12.31
CA ALA A 231 18.97 15.84 -12.89
C ALA A 231 17.90 15.59 -11.79
N TYR A 232 16.71 16.16 -11.96
CA TYR A 232 15.56 16.00 -11.05
C TYR A 232 14.24 16.23 -11.78
N ASP A 233 13.14 15.61 -11.31
CA ASP A 233 11.78 15.74 -11.86
C ASP A 233 11.75 15.65 -13.40
N GLY A 234 12.47 14.65 -13.98
CA GLY A 234 12.55 14.41 -15.42
C GLY A 234 13.46 15.37 -16.19
N ARG A 235 13.98 16.41 -15.56
CA ARG A 235 15.01 17.27 -16.16
C ARG A 235 16.35 16.53 -16.15
N GLY A 236 17.08 16.62 -17.25
CA GLY A 236 18.34 15.91 -17.41
C GLY A 236 18.19 14.49 -17.98
N ASN A 237 17.04 14.14 -18.56
CA ASN A 237 16.79 12.90 -19.30
C ASN A 237 16.32 13.23 -20.71
N ALA A 238 16.84 12.53 -21.72
CA ALA A 238 16.40 12.62 -23.11
C ALA A 238 16.41 11.25 -23.77
N VAL A 239 15.40 10.96 -24.59
CA VAL A 239 15.28 9.70 -25.31
C VAL A 239 15.74 9.90 -26.75
N ALA A 240 16.70 9.09 -27.21
CA ALA A 240 17.03 8.96 -28.64
C ALA A 240 16.41 7.66 -29.16
N LYS A 241 15.40 7.78 -30.02
CA LYS A 241 14.70 6.62 -30.62
C LYS A 241 15.48 6.00 -31.76
N THR A 242 16.35 6.78 -32.38
CA THR A 242 17.21 6.42 -33.50
C THR A 242 18.56 7.10 -33.37
N GLU A 243 19.56 6.64 -34.13
CA GLU A 243 20.88 7.27 -34.18
C GLU A 243 20.80 8.76 -34.60
N ASN A 244 19.90 9.08 -35.53
CA ASN A 244 19.74 10.47 -36.03
C ASN A 244 19.21 11.43 -34.96
N GLU A 245 18.57 10.92 -33.90
CA GLU A 245 18.06 11.74 -32.79
C GLU A 245 19.11 11.98 -31.68
N LEU A 246 20.27 11.28 -31.71
CA LEU A 246 21.32 11.45 -30.71
C LEU A 246 21.80 12.89 -30.56
N PRO A 247 22.13 13.64 -31.66
CA PRO A 247 22.57 15.02 -31.52
C PRO A 247 21.54 15.91 -30.82
N SER A 248 20.26 15.79 -31.19
CA SER A 248 19.16 16.55 -30.56
C SER A 248 18.98 16.20 -29.10
N ALA A 249 19.09 14.91 -28.72
CA ALA A 249 18.99 14.46 -27.34
C ALA A 249 20.17 15.00 -26.50
N VAL A 250 21.39 15.01 -27.03
CA VAL A 250 22.58 15.57 -26.38
C VAL A 250 22.45 17.08 -26.21
N ASP A 251 22.01 17.78 -27.25
CA ASP A 251 21.84 19.25 -27.22
C ASP A 251 20.78 19.68 -26.22
N ALA A 252 19.68 18.93 -26.11
CA ALA A 252 18.62 19.15 -25.11
C ALA A 252 19.14 19.06 -23.66
N LEU A 253 20.21 18.29 -23.43
CA LEU A 253 20.86 18.14 -22.13
C LEU A 253 22.04 19.13 -21.91
N GLY A 254 22.29 20.01 -22.85
CA GLY A 254 23.35 21.05 -22.79
C GLY A 254 24.75 20.58 -23.21
N GLY A 255 24.82 19.47 -23.97
CA GLY A 255 26.03 18.95 -24.57
C GLY A 255 26.90 18.09 -23.65
N PHE A 256 27.92 17.48 -24.23
CA PHE A 256 28.82 16.53 -23.53
C PHE A 256 29.63 17.17 -22.39
N SER A 257 29.89 18.48 -22.45
CA SER A 257 30.62 19.20 -21.40
C SER A 257 29.97 19.16 -20.03
N ARG A 258 28.67 18.86 -19.96
CA ARG A 258 27.93 18.67 -18.69
C ARG A 258 28.14 17.30 -18.07
N GLY A 259 28.80 16.38 -18.77
CA GLY A 259 28.93 14.99 -18.41
C GLY A 259 27.61 14.23 -18.63
N LEU A 260 27.62 13.34 -19.62
CA LEU A 260 26.48 12.55 -20.02
C LEU A 260 26.79 11.05 -19.90
N TYR A 261 25.75 10.25 -19.76
CA TYR A 261 25.83 8.80 -19.89
C TYR A 261 24.55 8.28 -20.56
N ALA A 262 24.66 7.13 -21.17
CA ALA A 262 23.54 6.45 -21.79
C ALA A 262 23.14 5.21 -20.98
N GLU A 263 21.86 4.96 -20.89
CA GLU A 263 21.30 3.71 -20.37
C GLU A 263 20.55 2.98 -21.47
N LYS A 264 20.69 1.66 -21.50
CA LYS A 264 19.84 0.79 -22.29
C LYS A 264 18.39 0.95 -21.86
N TRP A 265 17.51 1.08 -22.83
CA TRP A 265 16.09 1.21 -22.57
C TRP A 265 15.57 0.01 -21.77
N ALA A 266 15.05 0.25 -20.57
CA ALA A 266 14.40 -0.76 -19.77
C ALA A 266 12.91 -0.87 -20.18
N PRO A 267 12.45 -2.03 -20.68
CA PRO A 267 11.04 -2.22 -21.05
C PRO A 267 10.21 -2.47 -19.77
N PHE A 268 10.06 -1.43 -18.94
CA PHE A 268 9.31 -1.55 -17.71
C PHE A 268 7.80 -1.43 -17.94
N VAL A 269 7.05 -2.18 -17.15
CA VAL A 269 5.58 -2.15 -17.14
C VAL A 269 5.03 -1.34 -15.96
N LYS A 270 5.83 -1.19 -14.89
CA LYS A 270 5.51 -0.36 -13.73
C LYS A 270 6.77 0.26 -13.13
N GLU A 271 6.58 1.45 -12.56
CA GLU A 271 7.55 2.05 -11.67
C GLU A 271 7.16 1.78 -10.22
N LEU A 272 8.12 1.35 -9.42
CA LEU A 272 7.96 1.05 -8.01
C LEU A 272 8.91 1.92 -7.19
N ALA A 273 8.56 2.16 -5.93
CA ALA A 273 9.47 2.80 -5.01
C ALA A 273 9.42 2.11 -3.64
N VAL A 274 10.55 2.15 -2.93
CA VAL A 274 10.67 1.65 -1.56
C VAL A 274 11.40 2.68 -0.73
N ILE A 275 10.80 3.10 0.36
CA ILE A 275 11.47 3.89 1.38
C ILE A 275 12.19 2.92 2.34
N VAL A 276 13.46 3.18 2.59
CA VAL A 276 14.30 2.38 3.48
C VAL A 276 14.94 3.28 4.52
N ALA A 277 14.73 2.99 5.79
CA ALA A 277 15.40 3.67 6.90
C ALA A 277 16.60 2.86 7.36
N ARG A 278 17.71 3.53 7.62
CA ARG A 278 18.94 2.95 8.17
C ARG A 278 19.31 3.67 9.46
N GLU A 279 19.49 2.90 10.51
CA GLU A 279 19.92 3.36 11.82
C GLU A 279 21.45 3.48 11.90
N ARG A 280 21.97 4.20 12.91
CA ARG A 280 23.42 4.37 13.14
C ARG A 280 24.18 3.06 13.36
N ASN A 281 23.51 2.04 13.88
CA ASN A 281 24.05 0.68 14.09
C ASN A 281 23.95 -0.20 12.83
N ASN A 282 23.52 0.37 11.69
CA ASN A 282 23.26 -0.29 10.41
C ASN A 282 22.01 -1.18 10.36
N SER A 283 21.14 -1.17 11.39
CA SER A 283 19.82 -1.79 11.29
C SER A 283 19.00 -1.10 10.20
N ILE A 284 18.19 -1.86 9.47
CA ILE A 284 17.39 -1.37 8.35
C ILE A 284 15.92 -1.72 8.58
N SER A 285 15.04 -0.74 8.33
CA SER A 285 13.59 -0.91 8.27
C SER A 285 13.10 -0.51 6.88
N CYS A 286 12.37 -1.43 6.22
CA CYS A 286 11.80 -1.22 4.90
C CYS A 286 10.32 -0.89 5.00
N TYR A 287 9.89 0.16 4.30
CA TYR A 287 8.49 0.47 4.11
C TYR A 287 7.87 -0.44 3.04
N PRO A 288 6.53 -0.57 3.01
CA PRO A 288 5.84 -1.28 1.96
C PRO A 288 6.18 -0.71 0.57
N VAL A 289 6.35 -1.61 -0.39
CA VAL A 289 6.58 -1.24 -1.79
C VAL A 289 5.37 -0.51 -2.34
N VAL A 290 5.59 0.63 -2.98
CA VAL A 290 4.55 1.44 -3.63
C VAL A 290 4.71 1.46 -5.14
N GLU A 291 3.61 1.66 -5.85
CA GLU A 291 3.58 1.93 -7.28
C GLU A 291 3.54 3.43 -7.49
N THR A 292 4.42 3.96 -8.35
CA THR A 292 4.47 5.37 -8.73
C THR A 292 3.99 5.54 -10.17
N ILE A 293 3.12 6.52 -10.39
CA ILE A 293 2.57 6.83 -11.71
C ILE A 293 3.04 8.23 -12.09
N HIS A 294 3.84 8.29 -13.16
CA HIS A 294 4.40 9.53 -13.69
C HIS A 294 3.63 10.01 -14.91
N ARG A 295 3.53 11.33 -15.06
CA ARG A 295 3.10 12.03 -16.28
C ARG A 295 4.13 13.11 -16.56
N ASP A 296 4.58 13.21 -17.80
CA ASP A 296 5.63 14.14 -18.20
C ASP A 296 6.89 14.06 -17.29
N ASN A 297 7.26 12.84 -16.90
CA ASN A 297 8.35 12.51 -15.98
C ASN A 297 8.20 13.08 -14.55
N ILE A 298 7.01 13.53 -14.17
CA ILE A 298 6.71 14.00 -12.81
C ILE A 298 5.78 13.01 -12.13
N CYS A 299 6.11 12.60 -10.91
CA CYS A 299 5.26 11.74 -10.13
C CYS A 299 3.93 12.44 -9.82
N HIS A 300 2.83 11.85 -10.28
CA HIS A 300 1.47 12.31 -10.03
C HIS A 300 0.80 11.56 -8.90
N ILE A 301 0.89 10.23 -8.91
CA ILE A 301 0.16 9.34 -8.00
C ILE A 301 1.13 8.33 -7.42
N VAL A 302 0.97 8.04 -6.13
CA VAL A 302 1.61 6.93 -5.43
C VAL A 302 0.53 6.05 -4.82
N LYS A 303 0.57 4.74 -5.11
CA LYS A 303 -0.37 3.75 -4.58
C LYS A 303 0.34 2.84 -3.59
N ALA A 304 -0.18 2.73 -2.39
CA ALA A 304 0.35 1.92 -1.30
C ALA A 304 -0.71 0.90 -0.82
N PRO A 305 -0.40 -0.40 -0.75
CA PRO A 305 0.78 -1.04 -1.35
C PRO A 305 0.70 -1.11 -2.87
N ALA A 306 1.83 -1.35 -3.55
CA ALA A 306 1.87 -1.57 -5.00
C ALA A 306 0.96 -2.74 -5.41
N ASN A 307 0.18 -2.54 -6.48
CA ASN A 307 -0.68 -3.59 -7.04
C ASN A 307 0.13 -4.53 -7.94
N VAL A 308 0.94 -5.38 -7.30
CA VAL A 308 1.76 -6.42 -7.91
C VAL A 308 1.76 -7.67 -7.04
N LYS A 309 2.15 -8.82 -7.60
CA LYS A 309 2.25 -10.09 -6.86
C LYS A 309 3.19 -9.94 -5.65
N TRP A 310 2.91 -10.64 -4.56
CA TRP A 310 3.69 -10.55 -3.31
C TRP A 310 5.19 -10.82 -3.52
N LYS A 311 5.56 -11.82 -4.38
CA LYS A 311 6.96 -12.13 -4.73
C LYS A 311 7.69 -10.96 -5.40
N ILE A 312 6.99 -10.15 -6.17
CA ILE A 312 7.55 -8.93 -6.78
C ILE A 312 7.82 -7.88 -5.70
N ARG A 313 6.88 -7.69 -4.76
CA ARG A 313 7.08 -6.77 -3.63
C ARG A 313 8.26 -7.22 -2.75
N GLU A 314 8.34 -8.50 -2.43
CA GLU A 314 9.46 -9.07 -1.68
C GLU A 314 10.80 -8.80 -2.39
N ARG A 315 10.89 -9.11 -3.70
CA ARG A 315 12.10 -8.87 -4.49
C ARG A 315 12.47 -7.38 -4.59
N ALA A 316 11.48 -6.50 -4.77
CA ALA A 316 11.70 -5.05 -4.80
C ALA A 316 12.26 -4.54 -3.46
N ALA A 317 11.71 -5.00 -2.33
CA ALA A 317 12.21 -4.66 -1.01
C ALA A 317 13.64 -5.19 -0.77
N GLU A 318 13.95 -6.42 -1.21
CA GLU A 318 15.32 -6.99 -1.14
C GLU A 318 16.33 -6.12 -1.90
N VAL A 319 16.04 -5.78 -3.16
CA VAL A 319 16.92 -4.94 -4.00
C VAL A 319 17.13 -3.58 -3.34
N ALA A 320 16.06 -2.96 -2.82
CA ALA A 320 16.14 -1.67 -2.13
C ALA A 320 16.99 -1.76 -0.85
N CYS A 321 16.79 -2.79 -0.03
CA CYS A 321 17.59 -3.00 1.19
C CYS A 321 19.06 -3.25 0.87
N LEU A 322 19.37 -4.02 -0.19
CA LEU A 322 20.76 -4.26 -0.63
C LEU A 322 21.43 -2.96 -1.09
N ALA A 323 20.71 -2.14 -1.87
CA ALA A 323 21.21 -0.84 -2.32
C ALA A 323 21.57 0.07 -1.12
N VAL A 324 20.69 0.20 -0.14
CA VAL A 324 20.93 1.05 1.04
C VAL A 324 22.03 0.47 1.95
N ARG A 325 22.16 -0.85 2.04
CA ARG A 325 23.27 -1.47 2.79
C ARG A 325 24.65 -1.16 2.22
N SER A 326 24.75 -0.94 0.92
CA SER A 326 26.02 -0.58 0.26
C SER A 326 26.44 0.88 0.48
N LEU A 327 25.56 1.72 1.01
CA LEU A 327 25.81 3.13 1.32
C LEU A 327 26.21 3.31 2.79
N GLU A 328 26.60 4.52 3.18
CA GLU A 328 27.06 4.84 4.52
C GLU A 328 26.17 5.91 5.19
N GLY A 329 26.09 5.85 6.52
CA GLY A 329 25.36 6.81 7.35
C GLY A 329 23.92 6.42 7.62
N ALA A 330 23.29 7.16 8.53
CA ALA A 330 21.92 6.96 8.98
C ALA A 330 20.95 7.92 8.30
N GLY A 331 19.68 7.55 8.26
CA GLY A 331 18.60 8.35 7.68
C GLY A 331 17.63 7.52 6.87
N VAL A 332 16.79 8.21 6.13
CA VAL A 332 15.85 7.61 5.18
C VAL A 332 16.40 7.74 3.77
N PHE A 333 16.27 6.68 3.00
CA PHE A 333 16.64 6.57 1.60
C PHE A 333 15.42 6.18 0.80
N ALA A 334 15.22 6.79 -0.37
CA ALA A 334 14.20 6.38 -1.31
C ALA A 334 14.85 5.66 -2.48
N VAL A 335 14.39 4.46 -2.78
CA VAL A 335 14.89 3.62 -3.87
C VAL A 335 13.81 3.51 -4.92
N GLU A 336 14.08 4.02 -6.11
CA GLU A 336 13.20 3.92 -7.27
C GLU A 336 13.61 2.74 -8.15
N LEU A 337 12.61 1.97 -8.58
CA LEU A 337 12.79 0.67 -9.22
C LEU A 337 11.89 0.56 -10.45
N PHE A 338 12.37 -0.17 -11.46
CA PHE A 338 11.58 -0.60 -12.61
C PHE A 338 11.19 -2.06 -12.47
N LEU A 339 9.91 -2.35 -12.71
CA LEU A 339 9.42 -3.71 -12.92
C LEU A 339 9.29 -3.95 -14.41
N THR A 340 10.04 -4.89 -14.95
CA THR A 340 9.97 -5.29 -16.36
C THR A 340 8.84 -6.30 -16.62
N ASP A 341 8.50 -6.53 -17.88
CA ASP A 341 7.44 -7.46 -18.30
C ASP A 341 7.75 -8.93 -17.94
N ASP A 342 9.04 -9.31 -17.91
CA ASP A 342 9.51 -10.63 -17.48
C ASP A 342 9.61 -10.76 -15.94
N GLY A 343 9.25 -9.71 -15.20
CA GLY A 343 9.19 -9.71 -13.73
C GLY A 343 10.51 -9.41 -13.03
N GLN A 344 11.53 -8.91 -13.73
CA GLN A 344 12.76 -8.45 -13.12
C GLN A 344 12.55 -7.10 -12.41
N ILE A 345 13.33 -6.89 -11.35
CA ILE A 345 13.41 -5.61 -10.64
C ILE A 345 14.77 -4.98 -10.94
N LEU A 346 14.77 -3.81 -11.54
CA LEU A 346 15.96 -3.04 -11.84
C LEU A 346 15.96 -1.74 -11.05
N LEU A 347 17.09 -1.39 -10.41
CA LEU A 347 17.22 -0.13 -9.70
C LEU A 347 17.36 1.02 -10.70
N ASN A 348 16.49 2.04 -10.57
CA ASN A 348 16.60 3.29 -11.32
C ASN A 348 17.55 4.27 -10.60
N GLU A 349 17.17 4.74 -9.41
CA GLU A 349 17.99 5.66 -8.63
C GLU A 349 17.70 5.58 -7.14
N VAL A 350 18.59 6.17 -6.33
CA VAL A 350 18.43 6.33 -4.88
C VAL A 350 18.54 7.80 -4.52
N ALA A 351 17.68 8.28 -3.64
CA ALA A 351 17.79 9.57 -2.98
C ALA A 351 18.14 9.38 -1.48
N PRO A 352 19.07 10.18 -0.89
CA PRO A 352 19.58 9.95 0.47
C PRO A 352 18.78 10.74 1.52
N ARG A 353 17.48 10.86 1.37
CA ARG A 353 16.57 11.72 2.11
C ARG A 353 15.12 11.25 1.99
N PRO A 354 14.19 11.78 2.81
CA PRO A 354 12.76 11.61 2.57
C PRO A 354 12.38 11.99 1.14
N HIS A 355 11.43 11.28 0.56
CA HIS A 355 11.12 11.40 -0.87
C HIS A 355 9.60 11.51 -1.10
N ASN A 356 9.24 12.05 -2.26
CA ASN A 356 7.85 12.24 -2.67
C ASN A 356 7.05 10.92 -2.67
N SER A 357 7.66 9.81 -3.11
CA SER A 357 7.03 8.49 -3.07
C SER A 357 6.69 7.98 -1.67
N GLY A 358 7.29 8.55 -0.62
CA GLY A 358 7.05 8.22 0.78
C GLY A 358 6.12 9.18 1.53
N HIS A 359 5.55 10.21 0.89
CA HIS A 359 4.69 11.18 1.58
C HIS A 359 3.43 10.53 2.17
N HIS A 360 2.87 9.53 1.48
CA HIS A 360 1.72 8.77 1.97
C HIS A 360 1.93 8.18 3.38
N THR A 361 3.20 7.95 3.78
CA THR A 361 3.53 7.31 5.08
C THR A 361 3.06 8.12 6.28
N ILE A 362 2.80 9.42 6.13
CA ILE A 362 2.28 10.28 7.20
C ILE A 362 0.92 9.76 7.67
N GLU A 363 0.01 9.45 6.77
CA GLU A 363 -1.33 8.96 7.07
C GLU A 363 -1.41 7.44 7.10
N SER A 364 -0.62 6.74 6.28
CA SER A 364 -0.84 5.32 6.02
C SER A 364 0.05 4.36 6.81
N CYS A 365 1.15 4.82 7.41
CA CYS A 365 2.08 3.98 8.19
C CYS A 365 2.05 4.36 9.68
N TYR A 366 2.48 3.42 10.54
CA TYR A 366 2.61 3.71 11.98
C TYR A 366 3.64 4.79 12.24
N THR A 367 4.78 4.75 11.56
CA THR A 367 5.83 5.78 11.62
C THR A 367 6.02 6.39 10.23
N SER A 368 5.95 7.72 10.11
CA SER A 368 6.18 8.39 8.84
C SER A 368 7.67 8.36 8.43
N GLN A 369 7.96 8.49 7.13
CA GLN A 369 9.34 8.61 6.66
C GLN A 369 10.09 9.79 7.30
N PHE A 370 9.39 10.86 7.66
CA PHE A 370 9.99 12.06 8.27
C PHE A 370 10.36 11.81 9.72
N GLU A 371 9.47 11.23 10.49
CA GLU A 371 9.75 10.80 11.86
C GLU A 371 10.89 9.77 11.88
N GLN A 372 10.84 8.79 10.97
CA GLN A 372 11.86 7.76 10.87
C GLN A 372 13.24 8.33 10.53
N HIS A 373 13.30 9.35 9.64
CA HIS A 373 14.54 10.03 9.31
C HIS A 373 15.13 10.72 10.53
N LEU A 374 14.32 11.46 11.29
CA LEU A 374 14.75 12.13 12.52
C LEU A 374 15.24 11.11 13.56
N ARG A 375 14.50 10.04 13.80
CA ARG A 375 14.92 8.96 14.72
C ARG A 375 16.30 8.43 14.32
N ALA A 376 16.47 8.11 13.04
CA ALA A 376 17.72 7.56 12.51
C ALA A 376 18.90 8.52 12.71
N VAL A 377 18.75 9.81 12.36
CA VAL A 377 19.87 10.79 12.41
C VAL A 377 20.22 11.21 13.82
N VAL A 378 19.31 11.17 14.78
CA VAL A 378 19.63 11.47 16.20
C VAL A 378 19.97 10.23 17.02
N GLY A 379 19.89 9.02 16.43
CA GLY A 379 20.24 7.75 17.10
C GLY A 379 19.13 7.19 17.98
N LEU A 380 17.86 7.56 17.76
CA LEU A 380 16.71 6.92 18.38
C LEU A 380 16.35 5.62 17.65
N PRO A 381 15.72 4.64 18.33
CA PRO A 381 15.26 3.39 17.68
C PRO A 381 14.31 3.66 16.54
N LEU A 382 14.42 2.90 15.45
CA LEU A 382 13.48 2.97 14.34
C LEU A 382 12.09 2.53 14.79
N GLY A 383 11.06 3.20 14.26
CA GLY A 383 9.67 2.86 14.48
C GLY A 383 9.16 1.83 13.46
N ASP A 384 7.92 1.40 13.65
CA ASP A 384 7.26 0.47 12.74
C ASP A 384 6.91 1.15 11.41
N SER A 385 7.48 0.65 10.31
CA SER A 385 7.27 1.14 8.94
C SER A 385 6.05 0.54 8.24
N SER A 386 5.33 -0.39 8.89
CA SER A 386 4.19 -1.07 8.28
C SER A 386 2.98 -0.14 8.09
N LEU A 387 2.08 -0.54 7.15
CA LEU A 387 0.83 0.18 6.95
C LEU A 387 -0.11 -0.01 8.15
N LYS A 388 -0.69 1.09 8.62
CA LYS A 388 -1.79 1.09 9.60
C LYS A 388 -3.17 1.08 8.94
N THR A 389 -3.23 1.25 7.60
CA THR A 389 -4.45 1.18 6.78
C THR A 389 -4.25 0.17 5.65
N PRO A 390 -5.30 -0.55 5.20
CA PRO A 390 -5.17 -1.54 4.12
C PRO A 390 -4.66 -0.96 2.80
N ALA A 391 -5.00 0.30 2.50
CA ALA A 391 -4.59 0.98 1.27
C ALA A 391 -4.47 2.50 1.47
N ALA A 392 -3.63 3.13 0.65
CA ALA A 392 -3.53 4.59 0.55
C ALA A 392 -3.15 5.01 -0.87
N ILE A 393 -3.60 6.18 -1.27
CA ILE A 393 -3.15 6.85 -2.50
C ILE A 393 -2.70 8.26 -2.16
N MET A 394 -1.50 8.62 -2.57
CA MET A 394 -1.02 10.00 -2.52
C MET A 394 -1.10 10.61 -3.93
N TYR A 395 -1.68 11.78 -4.02
CA TYR A 395 -1.81 12.59 -5.23
C TYR A 395 -1.06 13.91 -5.07
N ASN A 396 -0.13 14.21 -6.00
CA ASN A 396 0.59 15.46 -5.98
C ASN A 396 -0.26 16.60 -6.54
N ILE A 397 -0.37 17.70 -5.81
CA ILE A 397 -0.97 18.94 -6.27
C ILE A 397 0.12 19.68 -7.07
N LEU A 398 0.00 19.64 -8.38
CA LEU A 398 0.91 20.34 -9.29
C LEU A 398 0.32 21.69 -9.69
N GLY A 399 1.20 22.66 -9.98
CA GLY A 399 0.76 23.90 -10.64
C GLY A 399 0.27 23.59 -12.05
N GLU A 400 -1.03 23.78 -12.29
CA GLU A 400 -1.63 23.64 -13.64
C GLU A 400 -1.38 24.89 -14.47
N GLU A 401 -1.46 26.06 -13.82
CA GLU A 401 -1.19 27.38 -14.39
C GLU A 401 -0.26 28.19 -13.48
N GLU A 402 0.24 29.31 -13.97
CA GLU A 402 1.10 30.19 -13.20
C GLU A 402 0.30 31.24 -12.41
N GLY A 403 0.93 31.79 -11.39
CA GLY A 403 0.41 32.92 -10.61
C GLY A 403 -0.95 32.63 -9.94
N GLU A 404 -1.80 33.66 -9.86
CA GLU A 404 -3.05 33.62 -9.10
C GLU A 404 -4.06 32.59 -9.63
N LEU A 405 -4.11 32.39 -10.94
CA LEU A 405 -4.99 31.39 -11.54
C LEU A 405 -4.61 29.98 -11.08
N GLY A 406 -3.31 29.66 -11.08
CA GLY A 406 -2.83 28.38 -10.61
C GLY A 406 -3.14 28.14 -9.13
N PHE A 407 -2.98 29.18 -8.27
CA PHE A 407 -3.40 29.09 -6.85
C PHE A 407 -4.90 28.80 -6.72
N ARG A 408 -5.75 29.49 -7.49
CA ARG A 408 -7.19 29.25 -7.45
C ARG A 408 -7.58 27.82 -7.84
N LEU A 409 -6.96 27.26 -8.87
CA LEU A 409 -7.20 25.87 -9.31
C LEU A 409 -6.76 24.88 -8.23
N ALA A 410 -5.56 25.04 -7.68
CA ALA A 410 -5.08 24.20 -6.58
C ALA A 410 -5.99 24.28 -5.35
N HIS A 411 -6.44 25.47 -4.96
CA HIS A 411 -7.36 25.64 -3.83
C HIS A 411 -8.75 25.03 -4.09
N GLN A 412 -9.24 25.01 -5.33
CA GLN A 412 -10.48 24.30 -5.66
C GLN A 412 -10.32 22.79 -5.47
N LEU A 413 -9.18 22.22 -5.93
CA LEU A 413 -8.86 20.82 -5.70
C LEU A 413 -8.80 20.49 -4.20
N ILE A 414 -8.10 21.32 -3.42
CA ILE A 414 -7.99 21.18 -1.97
C ILE A 414 -9.37 21.20 -1.30
N ARG A 415 -10.22 22.16 -1.65
CA ARG A 415 -11.58 22.25 -1.08
C ARG A 415 -12.39 20.98 -1.34
N ARG A 416 -12.27 20.39 -2.52
CA ARG A 416 -12.92 19.10 -2.83
C ARG A 416 -12.33 17.98 -1.99
N ALA A 417 -11.01 17.91 -1.85
CA ALA A 417 -10.35 16.90 -1.03
C ALA A 417 -10.80 16.95 0.44
N LEU A 418 -10.96 18.15 1.00
CA LEU A 418 -11.41 18.34 2.38
C LEU A 418 -12.85 17.86 2.64
N THR A 419 -13.64 17.58 1.60
CA THR A 419 -14.99 17.00 1.74
C THR A 419 -14.99 15.47 1.68
N VAL A 420 -13.86 14.83 1.35
CA VAL A 420 -13.73 13.38 1.21
C VAL A 420 -13.23 12.79 2.52
N PRO A 421 -13.98 11.88 3.17
CA PRO A 421 -13.51 11.19 4.37
C PRO A 421 -12.21 10.41 4.10
N GLY A 422 -11.25 10.50 5.04
CA GLY A 422 -9.95 9.84 4.90
C GLY A 422 -8.94 10.56 4.02
N ALA A 423 -9.29 11.71 3.43
CA ALA A 423 -8.36 12.56 2.70
C ALA A 423 -7.68 13.57 3.64
N SER A 424 -6.35 13.63 3.56
CA SER A 424 -5.49 14.58 4.26
C SER A 424 -4.77 15.46 3.24
N VAL A 425 -4.66 16.75 3.52
CA VAL A 425 -4.05 17.73 2.61
C VAL A 425 -2.79 18.30 3.23
N HIS A 426 -1.70 18.28 2.49
CA HIS A 426 -0.42 18.90 2.84
C HIS A 426 -0.08 19.98 1.83
N TRP A 427 -0.24 21.24 2.20
CA TRP A 427 0.14 22.40 1.41
C TRP A 427 1.55 22.84 1.78
N TYR A 428 2.42 23.05 0.78
CA TYR A 428 3.84 23.29 1.03
C TYR A 428 4.20 24.76 1.32
N ASP A 429 3.26 25.66 1.11
CA ASP A 429 3.47 27.10 1.38
C ASP A 429 4.60 27.72 0.54
N LYS A 430 4.69 27.30 -0.72
CA LYS A 430 5.66 27.87 -1.66
C LYS A 430 5.17 29.22 -2.16
N PRO A 431 6.05 30.25 -2.20
CA PRO A 431 5.64 31.62 -2.54
C PRO A 431 5.21 31.79 -3.99
N GLU A 432 5.66 30.91 -4.89
CA GLU A 432 5.39 31.02 -6.32
C GLU A 432 4.69 29.80 -6.89
N MET A 433 3.62 30.02 -7.63
CA MET A 433 2.94 29.02 -8.43
C MET A 433 3.56 28.99 -9.83
N ARG A 434 4.13 27.84 -10.21
CA ARG A 434 4.69 27.60 -11.56
C ARG A 434 4.09 26.31 -12.12
N LYS A 435 3.95 26.24 -13.45
CA LYS A 435 3.50 24.99 -14.11
C LYS A 435 4.38 23.81 -13.70
N GLN A 436 3.73 22.68 -13.43
CA GLN A 436 4.34 21.41 -13.03
C GLN A 436 5.12 21.44 -11.70
N ARG A 437 5.14 22.57 -10.98
CA ARG A 437 5.76 22.63 -9.65
C ARG A 437 4.86 21.92 -8.63
N LYS A 438 5.46 21.03 -7.83
CA LYS A 438 4.77 20.38 -6.71
C LYS A 438 4.46 21.42 -5.63
N MET A 439 3.19 21.73 -5.42
CA MET A 439 2.71 22.75 -4.48
C MET A 439 2.16 22.16 -3.19
N GLY A 440 1.78 20.91 -3.21
CA GLY A 440 1.23 20.17 -2.09
C GLY A 440 0.98 18.71 -2.47
N HIS A 441 0.39 17.96 -1.58
CA HIS A 441 -0.15 16.63 -1.87
C HIS A 441 -1.42 16.35 -1.08
N ILE A 442 -2.19 15.41 -1.55
CA ILE A 442 -3.36 14.85 -0.88
C ILE A 442 -3.06 13.37 -0.67
N THR A 443 -3.24 12.87 0.56
CA THR A 443 -3.21 11.43 0.84
C THR A 443 -4.61 10.99 1.20
N ILE A 444 -5.11 9.95 0.56
CA ILE A 444 -6.39 9.31 0.89
C ILE A 444 -6.07 7.92 1.41
N ALA A 445 -6.45 7.63 2.66
CA ALA A 445 -6.28 6.34 3.30
C ALA A 445 -7.64 5.65 3.46
N GLY A 446 -7.70 4.34 3.20
CA GLY A 446 -8.97 3.61 3.26
C GLY A 446 -8.81 2.09 3.16
N ASN A 447 -9.93 1.41 2.99
CA ASN A 447 -10.01 -0.05 3.10
C ASN A 447 -9.64 -0.80 1.81
N SER A 448 -9.62 -0.14 0.65
CA SER A 448 -9.21 -0.75 -0.63
C SER A 448 -8.76 0.32 -1.62
N LEU A 449 -7.84 -0.05 -2.52
CA LEU A 449 -7.39 0.84 -3.59
C LEU A 449 -8.54 1.29 -4.49
N GLY A 450 -9.48 0.39 -4.84
CA GLY A 450 -10.61 0.73 -5.71
C GLY A 450 -11.52 1.82 -5.15
N ASN A 451 -11.81 1.78 -3.84
CA ASN A 451 -12.60 2.84 -3.19
C ASN A 451 -11.86 4.18 -3.22
N ILE A 452 -10.57 4.16 -2.86
CA ILE A 452 -9.75 5.37 -2.83
C ILE A 452 -9.55 5.96 -4.24
N GLU A 453 -9.45 5.12 -5.28
CA GLU A 453 -9.39 5.57 -6.68
C GLU A 453 -10.67 6.30 -7.10
N SER A 454 -11.83 5.81 -6.67
CA SER A 454 -13.12 6.48 -6.89
C SER A 454 -13.18 7.83 -6.17
N ASP A 455 -12.73 7.87 -4.92
CA ASP A 455 -12.66 9.10 -4.13
C ASP A 455 -11.71 10.13 -4.78
N LEU A 456 -10.55 9.68 -5.25
CA LEU A 456 -9.60 10.52 -5.97
C LEU A 456 -10.20 11.06 -7.29
N ALA A 457 -10.91 10.22 -8.05
CA ALA A 457 -11.58 10.66 -9.28
C ALA A 457 -12.61 11.77 -8.97
N THR A 458 -13.36 11.63 -7.88
CA THR A 458 -14.29 12.68 -7.41
C THR A 458 -13.58 14.00 -7.10
N ILE A 459 -12.43 13.94 -6.43
CA ILE A 459 -11.62 15.12 -6.12
C ILE A 459 -11.10 15.78 -7.41
N VAL A 460 -10.54 15.00 -8.33
CA VAL A 460 -9.88 15.51 -9.54
C VAL A 460 -10.91 16.01 -10.56
N GLU A 461 -11.94 15.22 -10.84
CA GLU A 461 -12.95 15.54 -11.86
C GLU A 461 -14.00 16.57 -11.40
N GLY A 462 -14.11 16.81 -10.10
CA GLY A 462 -15.05 17.79 -9.54
C GLY A 462 -16.52 17.38 -9.67
N LYS A 463 -16.81 16.10 -9.85
CA LYS A 463 -18.17 15.58 -9.79
C LYS A 463 -18.73 15.78 -8.38
N ARG A 464 -19.89 16.41 -8.26
CA ARG A 464 -20.56 16.57 -6.96
C ARG A 464 -20.94 15.20 -6.40
N LEU A 465 -20.73 15.00 -5.10
CA LEU A 465 -21.27 13.86 -4.32
C LEU A 465 -22.81 13.71 -4.42
N ASP A 466 -23.52 14.72 -4.95
CA ASP A 466 -24.99 14.75 -5.12
C ASP A 466 -25.50 13.90 -6.29
N ASP A 467 -24.70 13.64 -7.30
CA ASP A 467 -24.96 12.54 -8.21
C ASP A 467 -24.57 11.27 -7.45
N LYS A 468 -25.54 10.41 -7.17
CA LYS A 468 -25.37 9.05 -6.62
C LYS A 468 -24.28 8.31 -7.42
N SER A 469 -23.04 8.76 -7.27
CA SER A 469 -21.85 8.07 -7.75
C SER A 469 -21.86 6.73 -7.04
N ALA A 470 -21.92 5.67 -7.80
CA ALA A 470 -22.10 4.31 -7.35
C ALA A 470 -21.22 4.05 -6.12
N VAL A 471 -21.84 4.03 -4.95
CA VAL A 471 -21.19 3.62 -3.70
C VAL A 471 -20.59 2.26 -3.99
N THR A 472 -19.26 2.14 -3.90
CA THR A 472 -18.56 0.90 -4.25
C THR A 472 -19.10 -0.24 -3.41
N PRO A 473 -19.64 -1.31 -4.00
CA PRO A 473 -20.23 -2.40 -3.26
C PRO A 473 -19.17 -3.13 -2.43
N ARG A 474 -19.43 -3.30 -1.12
CA ARG A 474 -18.60 -4.11 -0.20
C ARG A 474 -19.01 -5.58 -0.23
N VAL A 475 -20.25 -5.89 -0.62
CA VAL A 475 -20.78 -7.24 -0.72
C VAL A 475 -21.31 -7.49 -2.11
N GLY A 476 -20.88 -8.58 -2.73
CA GLY A 476 -21.44 -9.07 -3.99
C GLY A 476 -22.46 -10.18 -3.73
N ILE A 477 -23.72 -9.99 -4.13
CA ILE A 477 -24.76 -11.01 -4.10
C ILE A 477 -24.90 -11.57 -5.51
N ILE A 478 -24.59 -12.84 -5.70
CA ILE A 478 -24.66 -13.49 -7.01
C ILE A 478 -25.52 -14.74 -6.99
N MET A 479 -26.16 -15.03 -8.10
CA MET A 479 -27.02 -16.19 -8.27
C MET A 479 -26.95 -16.73 -9.70
N GLY A 480 -27.27 -18.03 -9.86
CA GLY A 480 -27.19 -18.70 -11.16
C GLY A 480 -28.35 -18.37 -12.11
N SER A 481 -29.47 -17.90 -11.56
CA SER A 481 -30.71 -17.57 -12.29
C SER A 481 -31.54 -16.55 -11.52
N ASP A 482 -32.43 -15.87 -12.22
CA ASP A 482 -33.48 -15.02 -11.64
C ASP A 482 -34.49 -15.80 -10.79
N SER A 483 -34.61 -17.10 -10.99
CA SER A 483 -35.42 -18.00 -10.14
C SER A 483 -34.97 -18.01 -8.68
N ASP A 484 -33.69 -17.69 -8.41
CA ASP A 484 -33.11 -17.68 -7.08
C ASP A 484 -33.31 -16.30 -6.39
N LEU A 485 -33.68 -15.27 -7.15
CA LEU A 485 -33.82 -13.90 -6.68
C LEU A 485 -34.80 -13.75 -5.50
N PRO A 486 -35.96 -14.42 -5.44
CA PRO A 486 -36.88 -14.30 -4.30
C PRO A 486 -36.25 -14.69 -2.98
N VAL A 487 -35.33 -15.67 -2.98
CA VAL A 487 -34.55 -16.08 -1.80
C VAL A 487 -33.42 -15.07 -1.53
N MET A 488 -32.65 -14.73 -2.57
CA MET A 488 -31.42 -13.92 -2.42
C MET A 488 -31.71 -12.48 -2.07
N LYS A 489 -32.91 -11.96 -2.39
CA LYS A 489 -33.35 -10.60 -2.05
C LYS A 489 -33.28 -10.33 -0.53
N SER A 490 -33.56 -11.35 0.31
CA SER A 490 -33.49 -11.19 1.77
C SER A 490 -32.07 -10.85 2.27
N ALA A 491 -31.03 -11.26 1.56
CA ALA A 491 -29.66 -10.84 1.89
C ALA A 491 -29.45 -9.36 1.59
N ALA A 492 -29.97 -8.86 0.44
CA ALA A 492 -29.88 -7.45 0.07
C ALA A 492 -30.61 -6.56 1.09
N GLU A 493 -31.87 -6.90 1.43
CA GLU A 493 -32.68 -6.19 2.42
C GLU A 493 -31.98 -6.13 3.79
N PHE A 494 -31.29 -7.20 4.17
CA PHE A 494 -30.52 -7.22 5.41
C PHE A 494 -29.27 -6.34 5.36
N LEU A 495 -28.56 -6.33 4.24
CA LEU A 495 -27.41 -5.42 4.03
C LEU A 495 -27.84 -3.94 4.00
N GLU A 496 -29.02 -3.64 3.42
CA GLU A 496 -29.63 -2.30 3.45
C GLU A 496 -29.91 -1.84 4.88
N MET A 497 -30.46 -2.73 5.73
CA MET A 497 -30.70 -2.44 7.15
C MET A 497 -29.41 -2.01 7.89
N PHE A 498 -28.25 -2.51 7.48
CA PHE A 498 -26.94 -2.18 8.05
C PHE A 498 -26.18 -1.09 7.25
N ASP A 499 -26.82 -0.44 6.28
CA ASP A 499 -26.21 0.53 5.34
C ASP A 499 -24.92 -0.02 4.70
N VAL A 500 -24.89 -1.34 4.40
CA VAL A 500 -23.76 -1.98 3.73
C VAL A 500 -23.97 -1.92 2.22
N PRO A 501 -23.12 -1.19 1.48
CA PRO A 501 -23.18 -1.12 0.03
C PRO A 501 -22.99 -2.50 -0.60
N HIS A 502 -23.88 -2.87 -1.52
CA HIS A 502 -23.84 -4.16 -2.17
C HIS A 502 -24.31 -4.10 -3.63
N GLU A 503 -23.96 -5.12 -4.41
CA GLU A 503 -24.47 -5.32 -5.76
C GLU A 503 -25.18 -6.66 -5.85
N VAL A 504 -26.21 -6.75 -6.72
CA VAL A 504 -26.92 -8.00 -7.00
C VAL A 504 -26.76 -8.33 -8.47
N ARG A 505 -26.24 -9.53 -8.79
CA ARG A 505 -26.00 -9.96 -10.19
C ARG A 505 -26.41 -11.41 -10.43
N ILE A 506 -26.85 -11.67 -11.66
CA ILE A 506 -27.01 -13.04 -12.18
C ILE A 506 -25.68 -13.42 -12.82
N VAL A 507 -25.06 -14.48 -12.28
CA VAL A 507 -23.75 -14.99 -12.71
C VAL A 507 -23.85 -16.52 -12.75
N SER A 508 -24.12 -17.08 -13.92
CA SER A 508 -24.35 -18.52 -14.04
C SER A 508 -23.05 -19.29 -14.25
N ALA A 509 -22.71 -20.20 -13.34
CA ALA A 509 -21.55 -21.05 -13.45
C ALA A 509 -21.58 -21.95 -14.71
N HIS A 510 -22.77 -22.39 -15.12
CA HIS A 510 -22.93 -23.33 -16.22
C HIS A 510 -23.25 -22.68 -17.57
N ARG A 511 -23.90 -21.51 -17.57
CA ARG A 511 -24.36 -20.83 -18.80
C ARG A 511 -23.49 -19.65 -19.20
N THR A 512 -22.79 -19.02 -18.23
CA THR A 512 -21.89 -17.88 -18.46
C THR A 512 -20.59 -18.05 -17.65
N PRO A 513 -19.81 -19.14 -17.90
CA PRO A 513 -18.62 -19.44 -17.10
C PRO A 513 -17.54 -18.36 -17.18
N GLU A 514 -17.40 -17.69 -18.32
CA GLU A 514 -16.44 -16.59 -18.50
C GLU A 514 -16.83 -15.38 -17.64
N LEU A 515 -18.13 -15.06 -17.54
CA LEU A 515 -18.63 -13.99 -16.68
C LEU A 515 -18.39 -14.33 -15.21
N MET A 516 -18.60 -15.58 -14.81
CA MET A 516 -18.33 -16.05 -13.45
C MET A 516 -16.84 -15.93 -13.12
N PHE A 517 -15.97 -16.38 -14.02
CA PHE A 517 -14.52 -16.26 -13.85
C PHE A 517 -14.09 -14.80 -13.69
N SER A 518 -14.52 -13.94 -14.61
CA SER A 518 -14.21 -12.51 -14.59
C SER A 518 -14.76 -11.84 -13.32
N TYR A 519 -15.98 -12.18 -12.91
CA TYR A 519 -16.60 -11.64 -11.69
C TYR A 519 -15.78 -11.99 -10.44
N ALA A 520 -15.47 -13.25 -10.25
CA ALA A 520 -14.80 -13.76 -9.06
C ALA A 520 -13.35 -13.24 -8.94
N SER A 521 -12.59 -13.23 -10.04
CA SER A 521 -11.19 -12.82 -10.06
C SER A 521 -11.01 -11.32 -9.89
N SER A 522 -11.95 -10.49 -10.39
CA SER A 522 -11.88 -9.01 -10.25
C SER A 522 -12.63 -8.45 -9.04
N ALA A 523 -13.34 -9.27 -8.27
CA ALA A 523 -14.21 -8.80 -7.20
C ALA A 523 -13.47 -7.95 -6.14
N HIS A 524 -12.29 -8.37 -5.71
CA HIS A 524 -11.48 -7.65 -4.72
C HIS A 524 -10.95 -6.31 -5.25
N GLU A 525 -10.61 -6.23 -6.53
CA GLU A 525 -10.18 -4.99 -7.20
C GLU A 525 -11.31 -3.97 -7.26
N ARG A 526 -12.57 -4.44 -7.40
CA ARG A 526 -13.78 -3.62 -7.39
C ARG A 526 -14.25 -3.21 -5.99
N GLY A 527 -13.50 -3.57 -4.92
CA GLY A 527 -13.81 -3.20 -3.54
C GLY A 527 -14.75 -4.17 -2.81
N ILE A 528 -15.15 -5.27 -3.43
CA ILE A 528 -15.95 -6.32 -2.77
C ILE A 528 -15.08 -7.02 -1.73
N GLN A 529 -15.64 -7.22 -0.54
CA GLN A 529 -14.98 -7.83 0.62
C GLN A 529 -15.57 -9.21 0.98
N VAL A 530 -16.84 -9.44 0.62
CA VAL A 530 -17.55 -10.72 0.84
C VAL A 530 -18.42 -11.01 -0.36
N ILE A 531 -18.48 -12.26 -0.80
CA ILE A 531 -19.41 -12.71 -1.86
C ILE A 531 -20.46 -13.64 -1.25
N ILE A 532 -21.74 -13.33 -1.46
CA ILE A 532 -22.87 -14.21 -1.15
C ILE A 532 -23.31 -14.85 -2.46
N ALA A 533 -23.21 -16.18 -2.56
CA ALA A 533 -23.52 -16.93 -3.77
C ALA A 533 -24.68 -17.90 -3.53
N GLY A 534 -25.80 -17.72 -4.25
CA GLY A 534 -26.97 -18.57 -4.18
C GLY A 534 -27.05 -19.52 -5.37
N ALA A 535 -27.39 -20.80 -5.13
CA ALA A 535 -27.59 -21.77 -6.17
C ALA A 535 -28.50 -22.93 -5.71
N GLY A 536 -29.30 -23.46 -6.66
CA GLY A 536 -30.19 -24.62 -6.44
C GLY A 536 -29.76 -25.85 -7.24
N GLY A 537 -30.17 -27.04 -6.77
CA GLY A 537 -29.85 -28.33 -7.40
C GLY A 537 -28.36 -28.66 -7.32
N ALA A 538 -27.73 -28.87 -8.49
CA ALA A 538 -26.26 -28.95 -8.60
C ALA A 538 -25.63 -27.57 -8.36
N ALA A 539 -25.57 -27.16 -7.11
CA ALA A 539 -25.24 -25.81 -6.66
C ALA A 539 -23.72 -25.54 -6.72
N HIS A 540 -23.13 -25.56 -7.91
CA HIS A 540 -21.68 -25.43 -8.11
C HIS A 540 -21.16 -24.00 -7.95
N LEU A 541 -21.99 -22.98 -8.20
CA LEU A 541 -21.59 -21.58 -8.23
C LEU A 541 -20.78 -21.12 -6.99
N PRO A 542 -21.19 -21.39 -5.76
CA PRO A 542 -20.42 -20.93 -4.58
C PRO A 542 -19.01 -21.53 -4.53
N GLY A 543 -18.86 -22.81 -4.79
CA GLY A 543 -17.57 -23.50 -4.79
C GLY A 543 -16.66 -23.04 -5.91
N MET A 544 -17.20 -22.87 -7.14
CA MET A 544 -16.43 -22.39 -8.28
C MET A 544 -15.91 -20.95 -8.05
N VAL A 545 -16.74 -20.07 -7.50
CA VAL A 545 -16.35 -18.72 -7.14
C VAL A 545 -15.29 -18.72 -6.03
N ALA A 546 -15.47 -19.56 -5.00
CA ALA A 546 -14.48 -19.67 -3.91
C ALA A 546 -13.10 -20.16 -4.36
N ALA A 547 -13.04 -20.93 -5.44
CA ALA A 547 -11.78 -21.38 -6.05
C ALA A 547 -11.05 -20.26 -6.83
N LEU A 548 -11.72 -19.16 -7.17
CA LEU A 548 -11.23 -18.10 -8.06
C LEU A 548 -10.95 -16.77 -7.35
N THR A 549 -11.35 -16.65 -6.08
CA THR A 549 -11.20 -15.40 -5.32
C THR A 549 -10.53 -15.66 -3.96
N PRO A 550 -9.72 -14.71 -3.45
CA PRO A 550 -9.23 -14.76 -2.07
C PRO A 550 -10.29 -14.30 -1.05
N LEU A 551 -11.46 -13.80 -1.49
CA LEU A 551 -12.49 -13.26 -0.62
C LEU A 551 -13.29 -14.37 0.06
N PRO A 552 -13.85 -14.13 1.27
CA PRO A 552 -14.82 -15.01 1.89
C PRO A 552 -16.06 -15.21 0.99
N VAL A 553 -16.46 -16.47 0.79
CA VAL A 553 -17.68 -16.82 0.05
C VAL A 553 -18.68 -17.45 0.99
N VAL A 554 -19.90 -16.90 1.01
CA VAL A 554 -21.05 -17.40 1.77
C VAL A 554 -22.01 -18.07 0.79
N GLY A 555 -22.19 -19.36 0.90
CA GLY A 555 -23.08 -20.16 0.06
C GLY A 555 -24.50 -20.22 0.64
N VAL A 556 -25.48 -19.90 -0.21
CA VAL A 556 -26.90 -20.03 0.09
C VAL A 556 -27.48 -21.20 -0.71
N PRO A 557 -27.78 -22.33 -0.07
CA PRO A 557 -28.49 -23.41 -0.76
C PRO A 557 -29.91 -22.95 -1.07
N VAL A 558 -30.27 -22.90 -2.34
CA VAL A 558 -31.62 -22.56 -2.79
C VAL A 558 -32.40 -23.85 -3.01
N ARG A 559 -33.63 -23.90 -2.51
CA ARG A 559 -34.51 -25.05 -2.66
C ARG A 559 -34.81 -25.30 -4.15
N ALA A 560 -34.50 -26.51 -4.60
CA ALA A 560 -34.86 -27.02 -5.91
C ALA A 560 -36.00 -28.02 -5.83
N SER A 561 -36.60 -28.37 -6.96
CA SER A 561 -37.84 -29.15 -7.03
C SER A 561 -37.72 -30.63 -6.60
N THR A 562 -36.51 -31.21 -6.63
CA THR A 562 -36.35 -32.67 -6.52
C THR A 562 -36.07 -33.16 -5.11
N LEU A 563 -35.13 -32.59 -4.37
CA LEU A 563 -34.70 -33.03 -3.04
C LEU A 563 -34.89 -31.97 -1.96
N ASP A 564 -35.82 -31.04 -2.17
CA ASP A 564 -36.19 -29.98 -1.23
C ASP A 564 -35.00 -29.13 -0.72
N GLY A 565 -33.96 -29.02 -1.54
CA GLY A 565 -32.75 -28.23 -1.24
C GLY A 565 -31.61 -29.00 -0.56
N ILE A 566 -31.79 -30.29 -0.26
CA ILE A 566 -30.71 -31.13 0.30
C ILE A 566 -29.58 -31.32 -0.71
N ASP A 567 -29.94 -31.50 -1.98
CA ASP A 567 -29.01 -31.55 -3.10
C ASP A 567 -28.16 -30.26 -3.21
N SER A 568 -28.81 -29.10 -3.08
CA SER A 568 -28.14 -27.79 -3.06
C SER A 568 -27.20 -27.66 -1.87
N LEU A 569 -27.65 -28.04 -0.69
CA LEU A 569 -26.86 -28.00 0.54
C LEU A 569 -25.61 -28.89 0.42
N LEU A 570 -25.80 -30.16 0.02
CA LEU A 570 -24.68 -31.09 -0.12
C LEU A 570 -23.70 -30.67 -1.21
N SER A 571 -24.17 -30.08 -2.30
CA SER A 571 -23.30 -29.54 -3.37
C SER A 571 -22.41 -28.40 -2.87
N ILE A 572 -22.91 -27.57 -1.95
CA ILE A 572 -22.16 -26.40 -1.44
C ILE A 572 -21.24 -26.79 -0.27
N VAL A 573 -21.71 -27.65 0.66
CA VAL A 573 -20.95 -27.96 1.88
C VAL A 573 -19.80 -28.94 1.64
N GLN A 574 -19.85 -29.75 0.57
CA GLN A 574 -18.87 -30.80 0.24
C GLN A 574 -17.65 -30.28 -0.59
N MET A 575 -17.20 -29.05 -0.32
CA MET A 575 -16.04 -28.49 -1.03
C MET A 575 -14.74 -29.21 -0.64
N PRO A 576 -13.81 -29.40 -1.59
CA PRO A 576 -12.52 -30.02 -1.32
C PRO A 576 -11.65 -29.16 -0.42
N ARG A 577 -10.66 -29.80 0.19
CA ARG A 577 -9.66 -29.08 1.01
C ARG A 577 -9.00 -27.95 0.21
N GLY A 578 -8.99 -26.75 0.78
CA GLY A 578 -8.40 -25.55 0.17
C GLY A 578 -9.40 -24.64 -0.54
N VAL A 579 -10.68 -25.04 -0.65
CA VAL A 579 -11.75 -24.22 -1.23
C VAL A 579 -12.91 -24.09 -0.23
N PRO A 580 -12.77 -23.26 0.82
CA PRO A 580 -13.81 -23.14 1.84
C PRO A 580 -15.00 -22.30 1.36
N VAL A 581 -16.23 -22.76 1.66
CA VAL A 581 -17.47 -22.00 1.51
C VAL A 581 -18.23 -22.04 2.84
N ALA A 582 -18.49 -20.87 3.42
CA ALA A 582 -19.34 -20.77 4.62
C ALA A 582 -20.81 -20.96 4.21
N THR A 583 -21.44 -22.04 4.63
CA THR A 583 -22.79 -22.42 4.18
C THR A 583 -23.84 -22.07 5.23
N VAL A 584 -24.92 -21.40 4.83
CA VAL A 584 -26.10 -21.12 5.67
C VAL A 584 -27.22 -22.14 5.42
N ALA A 585 -28.29 -22.07 6.20
CA ALA A 585 -29.44 -22.96 6.02
C ALA A 585 -30.12 -22.79 4.66
N VAL A 586 -30.83 -23.81 4.20
CA VAL A 586 -31.59 -23.80 2.93
C VAL A 586 -32.56 -22.61 2.91
N ASN A 587 -32.56 -21.84 1.83
CA ASN A 587 -33.35 -20.63 1.61
C ASN A 587 -33.11 -19.50 2.63
N ASN A 588 -32.06 -19.55 3.43
CA ASN A 588 -31.81 -18.54 4.46
C ASN A 588 -30.75 -17.51 4.04
N ALA A 589 -31.07 -16.71 3.01
CA ALA A 589 -30.20 -15.64 2.56
C ALA A 589 -30.07 -14.50 3.58
N THR A 590 -31.05 -14.32 4.50
CA THR A 590 -30.93 -13.38 5.62
C THR A 590 -29.72 -13.71 6.48
N ASN A 591 -29.50 -15.00 6.83
CA ASN A 591 -28.32 -15.40 7.59
C ASN A 591 -27.01 -15.22 6.78
N ALA A 592 -27.07 -15.28 5.46
CA ALA A 592 -25.89 -14.97 4.62
C ALA A 592 -25.55 -13.47 4.69
N GLY A 593 -26.55 -12.60 4.61
CA GLY A 593 -26.38 -11.17 4.85
C GLY A 593 -25.84 -10.88 6.25
N LEU A 594 -26.42 -11.51 7.29
CA LEU A 594 -25.94 -11.38 8.66
C LEU A 594 -24.49 -11.84 8.84
N LEU A 595 -24.11 -12.96 8.22
CA LEU A 595 -22.75 -13.47 8.27
C LEU A 595 -21.78 -12.53 7.54
N ALA A 596 -22.17 -11.98 6.39
CA ALA A 596 -21.38 -10.98 5.67
C ALA A 596 -21.14 -9.72 6.52
N VAL A 597 -22.19 -9.20 7.19
CA VAL A 597 -22.04 -8.06 8.12
C VAL A 597 -21.09 -8.41 9.27
N ARG A 598 -21.17 -9.62 9.85
CA ARG A 598 -20.25 -10.07 10.90
C ARG A 598 -18.80 -10.15 10.40
N ILE A 599 -18.57 -10.66 9.19
CA ILE A 599 -17.22 -10.69 8.59
C ILE A 599 -16.68 -9.27 8.44
N LEU A 600 -17.49 -8.35 7.93
CA LEU A 600 -17.10 -6.94 7.75
C LEU A 600 -16.86 -6.24 9.10
N SER A 601 -17.63 -6.58 10.14
CA SER A 601 -17.54 -5.97 11.47
C SER A 601 -16.23 -6.28 12.22
N VAL A 602 -15.44 -7.25 11.76
CA VAL A 602 -14.11 -7.54 12.33
C VAL A 602 -13.17 -6.32 12.18
N ALA A 603 -13.28 -5.59 11.06
CA ALA A 603 -12.47 -4.41 10.75
C ALA A 603 -13.26 -3.10 10.77
N ASP A 604 -14.54 -3.13 11.16
CA ASP A 604 -15.45 -1.98 11.13
C ASP A 604 -16.19 -1.86 12.46
N ASP A 605 -15.70 -0.97 13.31
CA ASP A 605 -16.23 -0.76 14.67
C ASP A 605 -17.68 -0.28 14.69
N ASN A 606 -18.08 0.49 13.68
CA ASN A 606 -19.46 0.94 13.55
C ASN A 606 -20.39 -0.22 13.25
N LEU A 607 -20.05 -1.05 12.27
CA LEU A 607 -20.81 -2.27 11.97
C LEU A 607 -20.83 -3.23 13.17
N ARG A 608 -19.72 -3.35 13.90
CA ARG A 608 -19.65 -4.18 15.12
C ARG A 608 -20.59 -3.66 16.21
N SER A 609 -20.63 -2.37 16.44
CA SER A 609 -21.53 -1.73 17.41
C SER A 609 -23.00 -1.94 17.02
N ARG A 610 -23.35 -1.72 15.76
CA ARG A 610 -24.70 -1.95 15.22
C ARG A 610 -25.11 -3.42 15.29
N MET A 611 -24.18 -4.34 15.04
CA MET A 611 -24.42 -5.77 15.18
C MET A 611 -24.69 -6.16 16.65
N SER A 612 -23.97 -5.57 17.60
CA SER A 612 -24.21 -5.80 19.03
C SER A 612 -25.59 -5.29 19.45
N GLN A 613 -25.99 -4.12 18.96
CA GLN A 613 -27.32 -3.57 19.20
C GLN A 613 -28.41 -4.49 18.61
N TYR A 614 -28.23 -4.94 17.35
CA TYR A 614 -29.16 -5.87 16.71
C TYR A 614 -29.36 -7.15 17.54
N LEU A 615 -28.30 -7.72 18.09
CA LEU A 615 -28.40 -8.92 18.93
C LEU A 615 -29.14 -8.66 20.24
N GLU A 616 -28.95 -7.52 20.88
CA GLU A 616 -29.69 -7.13 22.08
C GLU A 616 -31.16 -6.88 21.75
N ASP A 617 -31.47 -6.22 20.62
CA ASP A 617 -32.86 -6.02 20.18
C ASP A 617 -33.59 -7.34 19.91
N GLN A 618 -32.91 -8.32 19.28
CA GLN A 618 -33.47 -9.68 19.09
C GLN A 618 -33.75 -10.38 20.43
N LYS A 619 -32.82 -10.27 21.37
CA LYS A 619 -32.99 -10.84 22.73
C LYS A 619 -34.19 -10.21 23.44
N GLN A 620 -34.30 -8.87 23.43
CA GLN A 620 -35.44 -8.18 24.05
C GLN A 620 -36.78 -8.53 23.39
N MET A 621 -36.77 -8.70 22.06
CA MET A 621 -37.98 -9.16 21.35
C MET A 621 -38.43 -10.56 21.80
N VAL A 622 -37.50 -11.51 21.99
CA VAL A 622 -37.83 -12.86 22.46
C VAL A 622 -38.33 -12.84 23.90
N LEU A 623 -37.72 -12.08 24.80
CA LEU A 623 -38.14 -11.90 26.17
C LEU A 623 -39.59 -11.36 26.25
N LYS A 624 -39.89 -10.30 25.53
CA LYS A 624 -41.24 -9.72 25.45
C LYS A 624 -42.28 -10.71 24.93
N LYS A 625 -41.94 -11.58 23.97
CA LYS A 625 -42.83 -12.65 23.51
C LYS A 625 -43.06 -13.70 24.57
N GLY A 626 -42.02 -14.04 25.34
CA GLY A 626 -42.13 -14.97 26.48
C GLY A 626 -43.05 -14.43 27.55
N ASP A 627 -42.84 -13.18 27.99
CA ASP A 627 -43.69 -12.51 28.99
C ASP A 627 -45.16 -12.44 28.54
N LYS A 628 -45.41 -12.19 27.25
CA LYS A 628 -46.74 -12.14 26.69
C LYS A 628 -47.44 -13.52 26.77
N LEU A 629 -46.74 -14.62 26.44
CA LEU A 629 -47.28 -15.98 26.54
C LEU A 629 -47.58 -16.36 28.00
N GLN A 630 -46.70 -16.01 28.94
CA GLN A 630 -46.96 -16.26 30.37
C GLN A 630 -48.20 -15.51 30.88
N ASN A 631 -48.38 -14.24 30.52
CA ASN A 631 -49.54 -13.44 30.91
C ASN A 631 -50.83 -13.92 30.23
N GLU A 632 -50.77 -14.59 29.08
CA GLU A 632 -51.93 -15.21 28.41
C GLU A 632 -52.30 -16.55 29.05
N ASP A 633 -51.33 -17.35 29.54
CA ASP A 633 -51.54 -18.59 30.26
C ASP A 633 -52.12 -18.36 31.67
N ASP A 634 -51.67 -17.32 32.40
CA ASP A 634 -52.25 -16.91 33.68
C ASP A 634 -53.72 -16.49 33.58
N GLY A 635 -54.16 -16.06 32.37
CA GLY A 635 -55.58 -15.77 32.08
C GLY A 635 -56.45 -17.00 31.80
N ILE A 636 -55.86 -18.14 31.42
CA ILE A 636 -56.56 -19.39 31.14
C ILE A 636 -56.66 -20.26 32.40
N GLY A 637 -55.73 -20.11 33.37
CA GLY A 637 -55.69 -20.87 34.61
C GLY A 637 -56.75 -20.54 35.65
N MET A 638 -57.60 -19.54 35.43
CA MET A 638 -58.73 -19.18 36.33
C MET A 638 -60.10 -19.70 35.85
N LEU A 639 -60.14 -20.65 34.92
CA LEU A 639 -61.40 -21.29 34.45
C LEU A 639 -61.37 -22.81 34.53
N ILE A 640 -60.70 -23.37 35.52
CA ILE A 640 -60.87 -24.79 35.92
C ILE A 640 -61.21 -24.87 37.41
#